data_8a99963aafd6c0f938bcf054bfe75773
#
_entry.id   8a99963aafd6c0f938bcf054bfe75773
#
_cell.length_a   1.000
_cell.length_b   1.000
_cell.length_c   1.000
_cell.angle_alpha   90.00
_cell.angle_beta   90.00
_cell.angle_gamma   90.00
#
_symmetry.space_group_name_H-M   'P 1'
#
loop_
_entity.id
_entity.type
_entity.pdbx_description
1 polymer ?
#
loop_
_entity_poly.entity_id
_entity_poly.type
_entity_poly.pdbx_seq_one_letter_code
_entity_poly.pdbx_strand_id
1 'polypeptide(L)'
;MVKELEVNKLRYTCDPSSFEFKTTADLEPLDQIIGQERAIEALKLGLGIKDVKNRYNIYVAGGPGTGKMSAVEHFLSRSSADEPRPPDLCYVHNFDTPYTPKYIELPAGRGCELRTDFEQHIQRLKREIPKAFESDEFKARSKKINEKHGEKRTTLLEQMEQKSRELGFTIQRTPIGINTLPLSDSGEPLSQEEYDGLPEDKRDEIRTRQGEVQSLIQEHLQEVAHLDEARETEIKELAKEAVLFMIKPSFDQMRGRYEGLDRVIEFIDAVQKDIVENLDAFRGNGQAKKSPFPFPMPQADPFKQYTVNVLVDNSKADGAPVVVEQNATYPNLFGAIERRVQMGVAITDFSMIKPGSLHRANGGYLVLNANNLFRLGLSWEALKIAIKRREIRIEDPMQMMGYSATEGLRPEPVPFRIKLVIIGSSYIYELLHHYDEDFAKLFNVKADFGTEMERTAEHEQAMARFLAACCSQEPSVLPFDPSGVAKMIEYATELTGDQTKLSCEFGSLVSIVKEAAYWARTENSDHVTGEHVTRALNERDFRHDRIDAKIREMITRGTIFVDTEGESAGQVNGLAVLQMGDYAFGKPSRITASVHAGKGGLIDIEREAKLGGKTHTKGIMILKGFLGERFAQERPLSFAASLAFEQSYSMIDGDSASSTELYAILSALADLPIRQGLAVTGSVNQKGHVQPIGGVNQKIEGFYRVCKAKGLTGDQGVLIPAANVENLMLCEEVVEAVETGQFHVYPIATIEEGIELLTGVSAGERDDEGSYPEDTVFGRVVSRLEQIHETMKASAKNDDEDAKKDKTENNENEGKDTPEDDDPNKS
;
A
#
# COMPACT_ATOMS: atom_id res chain seq x y z
N MET A 1 24.93 -15.89 47.81
CA MET A 1 24.77 -14.48 47.36
C MET A 1 25.03 -14.38 45.89
N VAL A 2 24.15 -13.76 45.17
CA VAL A 2 24.28 -13.48 43.73
C VAL A 2 25.49 -12.60 43.49
N LYS A 3 26.29 -12.91 42.48
CA LYS A 3 27.44 -12.08 42.09
C LYS A 3 26.98 -11.05 41.07
N GLU A 4 27.53 -9.85 41.21
CA GLU A 4 27.43 -8.80 40.21
C GLU A 4 27.98 -9.25 38.84
N LEU A 5 27.43 -8.72 37.74
CA LEU A 5 27.93 -8.99 36.41
C LEU A 5 29.30 -8.35 36.19
N GLU A 6 30.18 -9.10 35.52
CA GLU A 6 31.44 -8.56 35.05
C GLU A 6 31.22 -7.53 33.94
N VAL A 7 32.05 -6.48 33.92
CA VAL A 7 31.94 -5.37 32.95
C VAL A 7 31.88 -5.81 31.50
N ASN A 8 32.67 -6.84 31.15
CA ASN A 8 32.73 -7.40 29.79
C ASN A 8 31.43 -8.05 29.30
N LYS A 9 30.46 -8.30 30.20
CA LYS A 9 29.14 -8.84 29.88
C LYS A 9 28.06 -7.80 29.69
N LEU A 10 28.36 -6.53 30.01
CA LEU A 10 27.38 -5.45 29.96
C LEU A 10 27.19 -4.88 28.56
N ARG A 11 28.22 -5.01 27.72
CA ARG A 11 28.21 -4.50 26.34
C ARG A 11 29.26 -5.26 25.51
N TYR A 12 28.90 -5.56 24.26
CA TYR A 12 29.88 -5.95 23.26
C TYR A 12 30.69 -4.73 22.81
N THR A 13 32.00 -4.85 22.76
CA THR A 13 32.90 -3.83 22.24
C THR A 13 33.67 -4.40 21.06
N CYS A 14 33.56 -3.74 19.92
CA CYS A 14 34.25 -4.14 18.70
C CYS A 14 35.72 -3.63 18.75
N ASP A 15 36.70 -4.51 18.52
CA ASP A 15 38.10 -4.10 18.48
C ASP A 15 38.48 -3.47 17.13
N PRO A 16 38.78 -2.15 17.06
CA PRO A 16 39.19 -1.50 15.84
C PRO A 16 40.45 -2.13 15.19
N SER A 17 41.33 -2.76 15.97
CA SER A 17 42.53 -3.37 15.43
C SER A 17 42.29 -4.62 14.60
N SER A 18 41.08 -5.17 14.62
CA SER A 18 40.66 -6.28 13.76
C SER A 18 40.52 -5.90 12.27
N PHE A 19 40.58 -4.59 11.94
CA PHE A 19 40.42 -4.08 10.58
C PHE A 19 41.78 -3.65 10.00
N GLU A 20 42.18 -4.26 8.88
CA GLU A 20 43.50 -4.06 8.24
C GLU A 20 43.53 -2.91 7.21
N PHE A 21 42.65 -1.90 7.28
CA PHE A 21 42.59 -0.74 6.41
C PHE A 21 42.80 0.57 7.19
N LYS A 22 43.16 1.65 6.50
CA LYS A 22 43.25 2.98 7.13
C LYS A 22 41.90 3.66 7.17
N THR A 23 41.17 3.59 6.08
CA THR A 23 39.81 4.09 5.98
C THR A 23 38.96 3.21 5.05
N THR A 24 37.65 3.30 5.11
CA THR A 24 36.75 2.58 4.21
C THR A 24 36.93 2.91 2.72
N ALA A 25 37.68 3.98 2.38
CA ALA A 25 38.07 4.27 1.01
C ALA A 25 39.03 3.22 0.41
N ASP A 26 39.76 2.48 1.25
CA ASP A 26 40.68 1.41 0.84
C ASP A 26 39.93 0.11 0.50
N LEU A 27 38.62 0.01 0.79
CA LEU A 27 37.80 -1.17 0.62
C LEU A 27 37.02 -1.15 -0.69
N GLU A 28 36.85 -2.32 -1.30
CA GLU A 28 35.86 -2.47 -2.37
C GLU A 28 34.44 -2.33 -1.79
N PRO A 29 33.61 -1.44 -2.35
CA PRO A 29 32.23 -1.29 -1.92
C PRO A 29 31.46 -2.61 -1.98
N LEU A 30 30.54 -2.81 -1.05
CA LEU A 30 29.71 -4.01 -1.01
C LEU A 30 28.71 -3.99 -2.20
N ASP A 31 28.81 -5.00 -3.06
CA ASP A 31 27.88 -5.21 -4.20
C ASP A 31 26.80 -6.27 -3.91
N GLN A 32 26.81 -6.83 -2.71
CA GLN A 32 25.90 -7.89 -2.29
C GLN A 32 25.05 -7.45 -1.08
N ILE A 33 23.93 -8.09 -0.93
CA ILE A 33 23.06 -7.89 0.24
C ILE A 33 23.46 -8.93 1.27
N ILE A 34 23.83 -8.47 2.46
CA ILE A 34 24.27 -9.32 3.57
C ILE A 34 23.11 -9.68 4.50
N GLY A 35 23.21 -10.84 5.14
CA GLY A 35 22.28 -11.29 6.17
C GLY A 35 20.86 -11.57 5.67
N GLN A 36 20.66 -11.76 4.36
CA GLN A 36 19.35 -11.95 3.74
C GLN A 36 19.29 -13.19 2.84
N GLU A 37 20.03 -14.24 3.16
CA GLU A 37 20.22 -15.43 2.31
C GLU A 37 18.88 -16.04 1.89
N ARG A 38 17.94 -16.20 2.82
CA ARG A 38 16.61 -16.78 2.56
C ARG A 38 15.80 -15.93 1.59
N ALA A 39 15.81 -14.62 1.78
CA ALA A 39 15.10 -13.69 0.92
C ALA A 39 15.71 -13.66 -0.49
N ILE A 40 17.03 -13.71 -0.58
CA ILE A 40 17.79 -13.75 -1.83
C ILE A 40 17.50 -15.03 -2.60
N GLU A 41 17.51 -16.18 -1.94
CA GLU A 41 17.15 -17.47 -2.56
C GLU A 41 15.70 -17.47 -3.07
N ALA A 42 14.77 -16.92 -2.29
CA ALA A 42 13.39 -16.79 -2.70
C ALA A 42 13.24 -15.86 -3.92
N LEU A 43 13.98 -14.75 -3.97
CA LEU A 43 13.99 -13.85 -5.14
C LEU A 43 14.56 -14.57 -6.37
N LYS A 44 15.69 -15.24 -6.23
CA LYS A 44 16.31 -16.03 -7.33
C LYS A 44 15.33 -17.09 -7.85
N LEU A 45 14.70 -17.85 -6.95
CA LEU A 45 13.69 -18.84 -7.31
C LEU A 45 12.52 -18.19 -8.06
N GLY A 46 11.94 -17.15 -7.46
CA GLY A 46 10.79 -16.47 -8.02
C GLY A 46 11.06 -15.84 -9.39
N LEU A 47 12.25 -15.27 -9.60
CA LEU A 47 12.67 -14.72 -10.89
C LEU A 47 13.05 -15.80 -11.89
N GLY A 48 13.66 -16.90 -11.44
CA GLY A 48 14.10 -18.00 -12.28
C GLY A 48 12.97 -18.85 -12.86
N ILE A 49 11.82 -18.92 -12.18
CA ILE A 49 10.66 -19.65 -12.69
C ILE A 49 9.95 -18.82 -13.77
N LYS A 50 10.19 -19.18 -15.02
CA LYS A 50 9.60 -18.55 -16.23
C LYS A 50 8.33 -19.29 -16.71
N ASP A 51 7.44 -19.65 -15.77
CA ASP A 51 6.17 -20.31 -16.16
C ASP A 51 5.23 -19.31 -16.83
N VAL A 52 4.91 -19.56 -18.08
CA VAL A 52 4.00 -18.73 -18.88
C VAL A 52 2.55 -18.85 -18.37
N LYS A 53 2.20 -19.97 -17.74
CA LYS A 53 0.83 -20.27 -17.30
C LYS A 53 0.53 -19.77 -15.89
N ASN A 54 1.43 -20.00 -14.95
CA ASN A 54 1.29 -19.60 -13.55
C ASN A 54 2.48 -18.72 -13.19
N ARG A 55 2.36 -17.41 -13.40
CA ARG A 55 3.44 -16.49 -13.07
C ARG A 55 3.63 -16.49 -11.58
N TYR A 56 4.76 -16.99 -11.14
CA TYR A 56 5.22 -16.94 -9.77
C TYR A 56 5.49 -15.49 -9.40
N ASN A 57 4.43 -14.77 -9.03
CA ASN A 57 4.58 -13.43 -8.50
C ASN A 57 5.20 -13.49 -7.11
N ILE A 58 5.92 -12.44 -6.77
CA ILE A 58 6.76 -12.39 -5.57
C ILE A 58 6.18 -11.35 -4.62
N TYR A 59 6.04 -11.72 -3.35
CA TYR A 59 5.83 -10.75 -2.28
C TYR A 59 7.14 -10.65 -1.47
N VAL A 60 7.68 -9.43 -1.38
CA VAL A 60 8.90 -9.12 -0.63
C VAL A 60 8.49 -8.53 0.70
N ALA A 61 8.57 -9.35 1.74
CA ALA A 61 8.19 -9.01 3.11
C ALA A 61 9.40 -8.53 3.92
N GLY A 62 9.16 -7.71 4.93
CA GLY A 62 10.19 -7.29 5.91
C GLY A 62 9.95 -5.93 6.50
N GLY A 63 10.73 -5.59 7.53
CA GLY A 63 10.70 -4.30 8.21
C GLY A 63 11.11 -3.11 7.33
N PRO A 64 10.82 -1.88 7.73
CA PRO A 64 11.37 -0.69 7.08
C PRO A 64 12.90 -0.71 7.10
N GLY A 65 13.55 -0.18 6.06
CA GLY A 65 15.01 -0.02 6.05
C GLY A 65 15.83 -1.28 5.82
N THR A 66 15.22 -2.48 5.64
CA THR A 66 15.95 -3.75 5.46
C THR A 66 16.52 -3.97 4.05
N GLY A 67 16.57 -2.95 3.20
CA GLY A 67 17.18 -3.05 1.85
C GLY A 67 16.31 -3.73 0.79
N LYS A 68 15.03 -3.97 1.04
CA LYS A 68 14.11 -4.68 0.12
C LYS A 68 14.08 -4.10 -1.30
N MET A 69 13.91 -2.77 -1.41
CA MET A 69 13.84 -2.10 -2.71
C MET A 69 15.15 -2.25 -3.48
N SER A 70 16.28 -1.96 -2.82
CA SER A 70 17.61 -2.09 -3.41
C SER A 70 17.91 -3.53 -3.86
N ALA A 71 17.48 -4.52 -3.06
CA ALA A 71 17.58 -5.93 -3.42
C ALA A 71 16.78 -6.23 -4.70
N VAL A 72 15.53 -5.83 -4.73
CA VAL A 72 14.63 -6.07 -5.88
C VAL A 72 15.20 -5.39 -7.13
N GLU A 73 15.61 -4.13 -7.04
CA GLU A 73 16.20 -3.38 -8.16
C GLU A 73 17.49 -4.05 -8.66
N HIS A 74 18.39 -4.47 -7.77
CA HIS A 74 19.63 -5.17 -8.14
C HIS A 74 19.35 -6.47 -8.89
N PHE A 75 18.45 -7.33 -8.37
CA PHE A 75 18.12 -8.60 -9.01
C PHE A 75 17.36 -8.42 -10.31
N LEU A 76 16.41 -7.47 -10.36
CA LEU A 76 15.64 -7.22 -11.55
C LEU A 76 16.47 -6.61 -12.67
N SER A 77 17.40 -5.69 -12.38
CA SER A 77 18.28 -5.11 -13.39
C SER A 77 19.14 -6.16 -14.10
N ARG A 78 19.63 -7.16 -13.35
CA ARG A 78 20.38 -8.29 -13.93
C ARG A 78 19.48 -9.22 -14.73
N SER A 79 18.34 -9.64 -14.15
CA SER A 79 17.42 -10.57 -14.83
C SER A 79 16.81 -9.97 -16.09
N SER A 80 16.53 -8.67 -16.11
CA SER A 80 15.90 -7.99 -17.23
C SER A 80 16.81 -7.82 -18.44
N ALA A 81 18.13 -7.65 -18.20
CA ALA A 81 19.12 -7.50 -19.26
C ALA A 81 19.26 -8.78 -20.11
N ASP A 82 19.05 -9.94 -19.51
CA ASP A 82 19.14 -11.23 -20.18
C ASP A 82 17.85 -11.62 -20.95
N GLU A 83 16.80 -10.84 -20.85
CA GLU A 83 15.51 -11.12 -21.48
C GLU A 83 15.31 -10.32 -22.76
N PRO A 84 14.55 -10.89 -23.74
CA PRO A 84 14.31 -10.22 -25.03
C PRO A 84 13.49 -8.94 -24.83
N ARG A 85 13.73 -7.95 -25.71
CA ARG A 85 12.91 -6.74 -25.77
C ARG A 85 11.46 -7.09 -26.06
N PRO A 86 10.50 -6.55 -25.33
CA PRO A 86 9.09 -6.77 -25.62
C PRO A 86 8.65 -6.00 -26.87
N PRO A 87 7.53 -6.42 -27.50
CA PRO A 87 6.97 -5.73 -28.64
C PRO A 87 6.42 -4.34 -28.28
N ASP A 88 6.33 -3.46 -29.28
CA ASP A 88 5.58 -2.21 -29.18
C ASP A 88 4.08 -2.48 -29.10
N LEU A 89 3.36 -1.67 -28.32
CA LEU A 89 1.92 -1.77 -28.15
C LEU A 89 1.24 -0.57 -28.82
N CYS A 90 0.29 -0.83 -29.71
CA CYS A 90 -0.41 0.22 -30.45
C CYS A 90 -1.92 0.01 -30.43
N TYR A 91 -2.67 1.13 -30.46
CA TYR A 91 -4.09 1.13 -30.79
C TYR A 91 -4.35 1.83 -32.12
N VAL A 92 -5.26 1.26 -32.89
CA VAL A 92 -5.73 1.81 -34.15
C VAL A 92 -7.26 1.91 -34.15
N HIS A 93 -7.78 2.75 -35.04
CA HIS A 93 -9.22 2.89 -35.22
C HIS A 93 -9.84 1.58 -35.75
N ASN A 94 -11.02 1.26 -35.23
CA ASN A 94 -11.82 0.15 -35.71
C ASN A 94 -12.95 0.70 -36.58
N PHE A 95 -12.87 0.46 -37.88
CA PHE A 95 -13.84 0.97 -38.86
C PHE A 95 -15.20 0.29 -38.76
N ASP A 96 -15.26 -0.94 -38.23
CA ASP A 96 -16.51 -1.69 -38.07
C ASP A 96 -17.26 -1.25 -36.81
N THR A 97 -16.51 -1.03 -35.71
CA THR A 97 -17.04 -0.62 -34.40
C THR A 97 -16.13 0.46 -33.79
N PRO A 98 -16.36 1.76 -34.08
CA PRO A 98 -15.49 2.87 -33.68
C PRO A 98 -15.23 2.99 -32.17
N TYR A 99 -16.17 2.49 -31.34
CA TYR A 99 -16.03 2.50 -29.88
C TYR A 99 -15.10 1.41 -29.34
N THR A 100 -14.65 0.47 -30.20
CA THR A 100 -13.78 -0.64 -29.81
C THR A 100 -12.47 -0.57 -30.61
N PRO A 101 -11.53 0.34 -30.26
CA PRO A 101 -10.22 0.42 -30.92
C PRO A 101 -9.51 -0.91 -30.90
N LYS A 102 -8.88 -1.26 -32.05
CA LYS A 102 -8.15 -2.53 -32.18
C LYS A 102 -6.74 -2.41 -31.62
N TYR A 103 -6.31 -3.45 -30.90
CA TYR A 103 -4.95 -3.60 -30.41
C TYR A 103 -4.04 -4.23 -31.46
N ILE A 104 -2.84 -3.68 -31.63
CA ILE A 104 -1.79 -4.19 -32.52
C ILE A 104 -0.49 -4.32 -31.75
N GLU A 105 0.19 -5.44 -31.93
CA GLU A 105 1.50 -5.75 -31.36
C GLU A 105 2.54 -5.79 -32.51
N LEU A 106 3.64 -5.05 -32.34
CA LEU A 106 4.71 -4.99 -33.34
C LEU A 106 6.07 -5.27 -32.69
N PRO A 107 7.06 -5.77 -33.43
CA PRO A 107 8.44 -5.82 -32.92
C PRO A 107 8.91 -4.44 -32.43
N ALA A 108 9.78 -4.41 -31.41
CA ALA A 108 10.29 -3.19 -30.80
C ALA A 108 10.80 -2.17 -31.83
N GLY A 109 10.33 -0.93 -31.75
CA GLY A 109 10.64 0.19 -32.65
C GLY A 109 9.75 0.27 -33.89
N ARG A 110 9.06 -0.83 -34.29
CA ARG A 110 8.20 -0.84 -35.47
C ARG A 110 6.89 -0.07 -35.32
N GLY A 111 6.44 0.17 -34.06
CA GLY A 111 5.25 0.96 -33.77
C GLY A 111 5.39 2.42 -34.20
N CYS A 112 6.51 3.04 -33.89
CA CYS A 112 6.82 4.41 -34.31
C CYS A 112 7.05 4.52 -35.80
N GLU A 113 7.63 3.48 -36.45
CA GLU A 113 7.76 3.41 -37.89
C GLU A 113 6.38 3.36 -38.56
N LEU A 114 5.49 2.48 -38.08
CA LEU A 114 4.12 2.35 -38.61
C LEU A 114 3.36 3.67 -38.50
N ARG A 115 3.43 4.36 -37.37
CA ARG A 115 2.81 5.67 -37.19
C ARG A 115 3.33 6.66 -38.22
N THR A 116 4.64 6.75 -38.39
CA THR A 116 5.29 7.69 -39.33
C THR A 116 4.92 7.36 -40.77
N ASP A 117 4.90 6.08 -41.12
CA ASP A 117 4.51 5.61 -42.47
C ASP A 117 3.06 6.01 -42.76
N PHE A 118 2.13 5.78 -41.84
CA PHE A 118 0.74 6.19 -42.05
C PHE A 118 0.59 7.72 -42.11
N GLU A 119 1.26 8.48 -41.26
CA GLU A 119 1.23 9.95 -41.32
C GLU A 119 1.71 10.46 -42.68
N GLN A 120 2.85 9.96 -43.16
CA GLN A 120 3.39 10.33 -44.47
C GLN A 120 2.48 9.89 -45.61
N HIS A 121 1.96 8.66 -45.55
CA HIS A 121 1.09 8.11 -46.54
C HIS A 121 -0.22 8.90 -46.71
N ILE A 122 -0.88 9.20 -45.63
CA ILE A 122 -2.11 10.02 -45.61
C ILE A 122 -1.83 11.43 -46.13
N GLN A 123 -0.72 12.04 -45.74
CA GLN A 123 -0.33 13.35 -46.26
C GLN A 123 -0.07 13.34 -47.77
N ARG A 124 0.46 12.24 -48.28
CA ARG A 124 0.60 12.03 -49.72
C ARG A 124 -0.76 11.88 -50.40
N LEU A 125 -1.64 11.02 -49.87
CA LEU A 125 -2.98 10.78 -50.44
C LEU A 125 -3.84 12.06 -50.45
N LYS A 126 -3.76 12.91 -49.45
CA LYS A 126 -4.42 14.24 -49.42
C LYS A 126 -4.04 15.12 -50.62
N ARG A 127 -2.84 14.92 -51.16
CA ARG A 127 -2.36 15.70 -52.31
C ARG A 127 -2.64 14.99 -53.65
N GLU A 128 -2.65 13.66 -53.68
CA GLU A 128 -2.79 12.87 -54.89
C GLU A 128 -4.24 12.57 -55.25
N ILE A 129 -5.10 12.26 -54.31
CA ILE A 129 -6.52 11.93 -54.56
C ILE A 129 -7.26 13.07 -55.30
N PRO A 130 -7.14 14.36 -54.92
CA PRO A 130 -7.77 15.44 -55.67
C PRO A 130 -7.36 15.46 -57.16
N LYS A 131 -6.07 15.15 -57.46
CA LYS A 131 -5.56 15.12 -58.81
C LYS A 131 -6.17 13.99 -59.67
N ALA A 132 -6.56 12.87 -59.06
CA ALA A 132 -7.24 11.79 -59.78
C ALA A 132 -8.53 12.27 -60.40
N PHE A 133 -9.27 13.15 -59.74
CA PHE A 133 -10.52 13.74 -60.25
C PHE A 133 -10.28 14.83 -61.31
N GLU A 134 -9.08 15.37 -61.36
CA GLU A 134 -8.67 16.34 -62.38
C GLU A 134 -8.13 15.68 -63.65
N SER A 135 -7.88 14.38 -63.64
CA SER A 135 -7.34 13.63 -64.76
C SER A 135 -8.27 13.68 -65.96
N ASP A 136 -7.66 13.74 -67.15
CA ASP A 136 -8.42 13.80 -68.44
C ASP A 136 -9.30 12.55 -68.66
N GLU A 137 -8.85 11.41 -68.16
CA GLU A 137 -9.60 10.16 -68.23
C GLU A 137 -10.87 10.19 -67.39
N PHE A 138 -10.74 10.62 -66.11
CA PHE A 138 -11.90 10.75 -65.24
C PHE A 138 -12.91 11.78 -65.75
N LYS A 139 -12.42 12.92 -66.21
CA LYS A 139 -13.26 13.96 -66.79
C LYS A 139 -14.00 13.47 -68.03
N ALA A 140 -13.33 12.75 -68.91
CA ALA A 140 -13.93 12.19 -70.16
C ALA A 140 -15.02 11.14 -69.86
N ARG A 141 -14.76 10.22 -68.87
CA ARG A 141 -15.73 9.19 -68.46
C ARG A 141 -16.90 9.82 -67.71
N SER A 142 -16.66 10.76 -66.80
CA SER A 142 -17.70 11.49 -66.05
C SER A 142 -18.59 12.32 -67.02
N LYS A 143 -17.99 12.94 -68.02
CA LYS A 143 -18.73 13.66 -69.12
C LYS A 143 -19.67 12.75 -69.88
N LYS A 144 -19.18 11.57 -70.27
CA LYS A 144 -20.02 10.57 -70.96
C LYS A 144 -21.22 10.11 -70.13
N ILE A 145 -21.00 9.91 -68.76
CA ILE A 145 -22.09 9.53 -67.90
C ILE A 145 -23.12 10.68 -67.77
N ASN A 146 -22.65 11.92 -67.61
CA ASN A 146 -23.52 13.08 -67.56
C ASN A 146 -24.31 13.29 -68.88
N GLU A 147 -23.68 13.11 -70.05
CA GLU A 147 -24.31 13.20 -71.35
C GLU A 147 -25.39 12.10 -71.49
N LYS A 148 -25.07 10.83 -71.27
CA LYS A 148 -25.99 9.68 -71.28
C LYS A 148 -27.22 9.90 -70.39
N HIS A 149 -27.06 10.37 -69.15
CA HIS A 149 -28.18 10.60 -68.26
C HIS A 149 -28.90 11.92 -68.52
N GLY A 150 -28.18 12.94 -69.04
CA GLY A 150 -28.74 14.17 -69.55
C GLY A 150 -29.70 13.99 -70.70
N GLU A 151 -29.32 13.21 -71.73
CA GLU A 151 -30.17 12.83 -72.87
C GLU A 151 -31.44 12.12 -72.43
N LYS A 152 -31.34 11.13 -71.54
CA LYS A 152 -32.50 10.42 -70.98
C LYS A 152 -33.42 11.33 -70.25
N ARG A 153 -32.86 12.23 -69.45
CA ARG A 153 -33.62 13.23 -68.68
C ARG A 153 -34.40 14.19 -69.62
N THR A 154 -33.69 14.65 -70.67
CA THR A 154 -34.32 15.53 -71.61
C THR A 154 -35.50 14.81 -72.33
N THR A 155 -35.30 13.56 -72.74
CA THR A 155 -36.33 12.73 -73.39
C THR A 155 -37.55 12.55 -72.41
N LEU A 156 -37.33 12.26 -71.16
CA LEU A 156 -38.41 12.12 -70.14
C LEU A 156 -39.17 13.44 -69.88
N LEU A 157 -38.47 14.54 -69.91
CA LEU A 157 -39.13 15.88 -69.72
C LEU A 157 -39.89 16.27 -71.01
N GLU A 158 -39.38 15.92 -72.20
CA GLU A 158 -40.10 16.12 -73.45
C GLU A 158 -41.34 15.21 -73.55
N GLN A 159 -41.27 13.97 -73.13
CA GLN A 159 -42.43 13.07 -73.04
C GLN A 159 -43.47 13.57 -72.08
N MET A 160 -43.04 14.09 -70.95
CA MET A 160 -43.94 14.69 -69.96
C MET A 160 -44.66 15.92 -70.52
N GLU A 161 -43.93 16.82 -71.21
CA GLU A 161 -44.51 18.00 -71.89
C GLU A 161 -45.47 17.60 -73.01
N GLN A 162 -45.08 16.60 -73.81
CA GLN A 162 -45.95 16.13 -74.91
C GLN A 162 -47.23 15.49 -74.43
N LYS A 163 -47.17 14.58 -73.42
CA LYS A 163 -48.34 13.94 -72.81
C LYS A 163 -49.24 14.97 -72.11
N SER A 164 -48.67 15.95 -71.51
CA SER A 164 -49.44 17.03 -70.88
C SER A 164 -50.21 17.89 -71.94
N ARG A 165 -49.59 18.16 -73.07
CA ARG A 165 -50.24 18.81 -74.22
C ARG A 165 -51.33 17.96 -74.86
N GLU A 166 -51.12 16.62 -74.94
CA GLU A 166 -52.17 15.70 -75.37
C GLU A 166 -53.41 15.71 -74.49
N LEU A 167 -53.21 15.96 -73.15
CA LEU A 167 -54.26 16.14 -72.13
C LEU A 167 -54.85 17.58 -72.11
N GLY A 168 -54.33 18.49 -72.97
CA GLY A 168 -54.80 19.85 -73.07
C GLY A 168 -54.18 20.83 -72.10
N PHE A 169 -52.98 20.55 -71.56
CA PHE A 169 -52.28 21.43 -70.65
C PHE A 169 -50.86 21.75 -71.16
N THR A 170 -50.35 22.92 -70.79
CA THR A 170 -48.92 23.27 -70.99
C THR A 170 -48.30 23.38 -69.59
N ILE A 171 -47.03 22.99 -69.57
CA ILE A 171 -46.18 23.00 -68.37
C ILE A 171 -45.36 24.30 -68.30
N GLN A 172 -45.51 25.06 -67.26
CA GLN A 172 -44.68 26.23 -66.98
C GLN A 172 -43.79 25.98 -65.80
N ARG A 173 -42.47 25.99 -65.99
CA ARG A 173 -41.44 25.81 -64.92
C ARG A 173 -41.28 27.15 -64.21
N THR A 174 -41.53 27.16 -62.91
CA THR A 174 -41.31 28.34 -62.03
C THR A 174 -40.21 28.01 -61.01
N PRO A 175 -39.55 28.99 -60.37
CA PRO A 175 -38.58 28.76 -59.32
C PRO A 175 -39.12 28.00 -58.10
N ILE A 176 -40.44 27.93 -57.94
CA ILE A 176 -41.11 27.33 -56.82
C ILE A 176 -41.70 25.94 -57.16
N GLY A 177 -41.76 25.58 -58.46
CA GLY A 177 -42.29 24.28 -58.89
C GLY A 177 -42.83 24.30 -60.32
N ILE A 178 -43.60 23.28 -60.70
CA ILE A 178 -44.18 23.12 -62.02
C ILE A 178 -45.64 23.53 -61.93
N ASN A 179 -46.02 24.58 -62.68
CA ASN A 179 -47.41 25.00 -62.86
C ASN A 179 -47.96 24.41 -64.17
N THR A 180 -49.19 23.93 -64.16
CA THR A 180 -49.93 23.45 -65.31
C THR A 180 -51.04 24.48 -65.70
N LEU A 181 -50.98 24.92 -66.90
CA LEU A 181 -51.98 25.86 -67.45
C LEU A 181 -52.78 25.12 -68.51
N PRO A 182 -54.12 25.17 -68.46
CA PRO A 182 -54.97 24.58 -69.55
C PRO A 182 -54.79 25.33 -70.80
N LEU A 183 -54.90 24.60 -71.93
CA LEU A 183 -54.79 25.12 -73.31
C LEU A 183 -56.19 25.36 -73.88
N SER A 184 -56.39 26.46 -74.58
CA SER A 184 -57.57 26.73 -75.36
C SER A 184 -57.67 25.82 -76.59
N ASP A 185 -58.81 25.76 -77.30
CA ASP A 185 -59.03 25.04 -78.54
C ASP A 185 -58.05 25.52 -79.68
N SER A 186 -57.45 26.71 -79.52
CA SER A 186 -56.43 27.25 -80.42
C SER A 186 -55.01 26.83 -80.02
N GLY A 187 -54.81 26.10 -78.94
CA GLY A 187 -53.49 25.67 -78.46
C GLY A 187 -52.74 26.72 -77.65
N GLU A 188 -53.29 27.84 -77.23
CA GLU A 188 -52.75 28.90 -76.40
C GLU A 188 -53.17 28.73 -74.93
N PRO A 189 -52.25 29.06 -73.98
CA PRO A 189 -52.61 28.96 -72.53
C PRO A 189 -53.79 29.85 -72.15
N LEU A 190 -54.85 29.31 -71.50
CA LEU A 190 -55.97 30.03 -71.03
C LEU A 190 -55.56 30.95 -69.90
N SER A 191 -55.97 32.23 -69.98
CA SER A 191 -55.86 33.19 -68.84
C SER A 191 -56.85 32.81 -67.76
N GLN A 192 -56.64 33.32 -66.55
CA GLN A 192 -57.57 33.10 -65.38
C GLN A 192 -58.94 33.62 -65.71
N GLU A 193 -59.07 34.79 -66.41
CA GLU A 193 -60.34 35.41 -66.83
C GLU A 193 -61.13 34.56 -67.87
N GLU A 194 -60.41 33.96 -68.78
CA GLU A 194 -60.93 33.02 -69.83
C GLU A 194 -61.43 31.74 -69.22
N TYR A 195 -60.67 31.17 -68.28
CA TYR A 195 -61.02 29.95 -67.56
C TYR A 195 -62.29 30.17 -66.66
N ASP A 196 -62.40 31.31 -65.92
CA ASP A 196 -63.56 31.63 -65.10
C ASP A 196 -64.83 31.93 -65.92
N GLY A 197 -64.70 32.29 -67.25
CA GLY A 197 -65.80 32.49 -68.21
C GLY A 197 -66.28 31.20 -68.81
N LEU A 198 -65.67 30.03 -68.63
CA LEU A 198 -66.15 28.74 -69.24
C LEU A 198 -67.40 28.22 -68.52
N PRO A 199 -68.28 27.49 -69.26
CA PRO A 199 -69.40 26.74 -68.63
C PRO A 199 -68.94 25.78 -67.58
N GLU A 200 -69.79 25.52 -66.57
CA GLU A 200 -69.42 24.68 -65.35
C GLU A 200 -69.05 23.29 -65.75
N ASP A 201 -69.72 22.66 -66.73
CA ASP A 201 -69.38 21.33 -67.26
C ASP A 201 -67.92 21.26 -67.82
N LYS A 202 -67.53 22.33 -68.57
CA LYS A 202 -66.15 22.37 -69.15
C LYS A 202 -65.05 22.63 -68.09
N ARG A 203 -65.40 23.38 -66.99
CA ARG A 203 -64.44 23.59 -65.90
C ARG A 203 -64.25 22.32 -65.13
N ASP A 204 -65.27 21.54 -64.89
CA ASP A 204 -65.11 20.22 -64.17
C ASP A 204 -64.35 19.22 -65.00
N GLU A 205 -64.52 19.22 -66.39
CA GLU A 205 -63.72 18.37 -67.25
C GLU A 205 -62.25 18.80 -67.21
N ILE A 206 -61.90 20.09 -67.24
CA ILE A 206 -60.56 20.59 -67.14
C ILE A 206 -60.00 20.23 -65.77
N ARG A 207 -60.75 20.32 -64.63
CA ARG A 207 -60.33 19.95 -63.29
C ARG A 207 -59.97 18.46 -63.17
N THR A 208 -60.78 17.60 -63.76
CA THR A 208 -60.55 16.14 -63.81
C THR A 208 -59.28 15.83 -64.54
N ARG A 209 -59.09 16.41 -65.75
CA ARG A 209 -57.86 16.25 -66.60
C ARG A 209 -56.60 16.88 -65.87
N GLN A 210 -56.81 17.96 -65.10
CA GLN A 210 -55.76 18.57 -64.33
C GLN A 210 -55.21 17.61 -63.26
N GLY A 211 -56.08 16.80 -62.58
CA GLY A 211 -55.70 15.75 -61.67
C GLY A 211 -54.86 14.65 -62.37
N GLU A 212 -55.24 14.26 -63.60
CA GLU A 212 -54.52 13.30 -64.40
C GLU A 212 -53.15 13.84 -64.82
N VAL A 213 -53.04 15.11 -65.21
CA VAL A 213 -51.78 15.77 -65.57
C VAL A 213 -50.88 15.94 -64.32
N GLN A 214 -51.41 16.27 -63.14
CA GLN A 214 -50.66 16.31 -61.88
C GLN A 214 -50.08 14.96 -61.51
N SER A 215 -50.86 13.89 -61.65
CA SER A 215 -50.38 12.51 -61.43
C SER A 215 -49.27 12.13 -62.41
N LEU A 216 -49.44 12.46 -63.67
CA LEU A 216 -48.42 12.24 -64.74
C LEU A 216 -47.13 13.00 -64.46
N ILE A 217 -47.23 14.25 -64.06
CA ILE A 217 -46.07 15.07 -63.67
C ILE A 217 -45.35 14.45 -62.47
N GLN A 218 -46.10 14.03 -61.50
CA GLN A 218 -45.51 13.40 -60.30
C GLN A 218 -44.76 12.10 -60.63
N GLU A 219 -45.34 11.27 -61.51
CA GLU A 219 -44.71 10.03 -61.96
C GLU A 219 -43.39 10.30 -62.70
N HIS A 220 -43.42 11.22 -63.67
CA HIS A 220 -42.20 11.55 -64.43
C HIS A 220 -41.14 12.27 -63.61
N LEU A 221 -41.52 13.06 -62.60
CA LEU A 221 -40.59 13.68 -61.66
C LEU A 221 -39.92 12.61 -60.78
N GLN A 222 -40.64 11.57 -60.35
CA GLN A 222 -40.05 10.44 -59.64
C GLN A 222 -39.04 9.68 -60.54
N GLU A 223 -39.36 9.45 -61.81
CA GLU A 223 -38.43 8.84 -62.77
C GLU A 223 -37.16 9.69 -63.01
N VAL A 224 -37.31 11.03 -63.10
CA VAL A 224 -36.19 11.98 -63.18
C VAL A 224 -35.34 11.92 -61.88
N ALA A 225 -35.97 11.86 -60.70
CA ALA A 225 -35.24 11.71 -59.46
C ALA A 225 -34.46 10.39 -59.39
N HIS A 226 -35.05 9.28 -59.83
CA HIS A 226 -34.36 8.00 -59.93
C HIS A 226 -33.19 8.04 -60.94
N LEU A 227 -33.31 8.75 -62.05
CA LEU A 227 -32.23 8.94 -63.02
C LEU A 227 -31.09 9.80 -62.45
N ASP A 228 -31.40 10.85 -61.70
CA ASP A 228 -30.38 11.70 -61.03
C ASP A 228 -29.64 10.89 -59.95
N GLU A 229 -30.36 10.06 -59.18
CA GLU A 229 -29.77 9.15 -58.20
C GLU A 229 -28.88 8.08 -58.84
N ALA A 230 -29.33 7.48 -59.96
CA ALA A 230 -28.54 6.52 -60.73
C ALA A 230 -27.27 7.17 -61.33
N ARG A 231 -27.36 8.42 -61.82
CA ARG A 231 -26.21 9.19 -62.29
C ARG A 231 -25.21 9.43 -61.18
N GLU A 232 -25.67 9.89 -60.01
CA GLU A 232 -24.78 10.14 -58.86
C GLU A 232 -24.08 8.86 -58.42
N THR A 233 -24.80 7.72 -58.42
CA THR A 233 -24.24 6.42 -58.06
C THR A 233 -23.17 5.99 -59.09
N GLU A 234 -23.45 6.13 -60.41
CA GLU A 234 -22.51 5.76 -61.48
C GLU A 234 -21.22 6.64 -61.44
N ILE A 235 -21.36 7.95 -61.07
CA ILE A 235 -20.23 8.85 -60.87
C ILE A 235 -19.45 8.49 -59.59
N LYS A 236 -20.13 8.13 -58.47
CA LYS A 236 -19.47 7.69 -57.26
C LYS A 236 -18.67 6.40 -57.50
N GLU A 237 -19.23 5.43 -58.22
CA GLU A 237 -18.50 4.19 -58.52
C GLU A 237 -17.30 4.45 -59.48
N LEU A 238 -17.42 5.32 -60.46
CA LEU A 238 -16.29 5.75 -61.29
C LEU A 238 -15.19 6.43 -60.43
N ALA A 239 -15.58 7.25 -59.47
CA ALA A 239 -14.65 7.89 -58.56
C ALA A 239 -13.91 6.87 -57.69
N LYS A 240 -14.62 5.87 -57.15
CA LYS A 240 -14.03 4.78 -56.39
C LYS A 240 -13.02 3.98 -57.21
N GLU A 241 -13.38 3.61 -58.42
CA GLU A 241 -12.51 2.88 -59.34
C GLU A 241 -11.23 3.64 -59.67
N ALA A 242 -11.35 4.94 -59.97
CA ALA A 242 -10.20 5.80 -60.31
C ALA A 242 -9.24 5.97 -59.12
N VAL A 243 -9.79 6.21 -57.93
CA VAL A 243 -8.97 6.34 -56.72
C VAL A 243 -8.35 5.01 -56.32
N LEU A 244 -9.10 3.90 -56.33
CA LEU A 244 -8.57 2.58 -56.03
C LEU A 244 -7.39 2.21 -56.92
N PHE A 245 -7.51 2.45 -58.23
CA PHE A 245 -6.42 2.21 -59.18
C PHE A 245 -5.16 3.02 -58.81
N MET A 246 -5.33 4.28 -58.43
CA MET A 246 -4.23 5.17 -58.09
C MET A 246 -3.55 4.79 -56.77
N ILE A 247 -4.32 4.45 -55.71
CA ILE A 247 -3.77 4.21 -54.36
C ILE A 247 -3.25 2.78 -54.21
N LYS A 248 -3.76 1.79 -54.96
CA LYS A 248 -3.44 0.37 -54.81
C LYS A 248 -1.93 0.08 -54.79
N PRO A 249 -1.07 0.63 -55.67
CA PRO A 249 0.37 0.33 -55.65
C PRO A 249 1.04 0.76 -54.35
N SER A 250 0.63 1.89 -53.77
CA SER A 250 1.21 2.41 -52.55
C SER A 250 0.77 1.60 -51.30
N PHE A 251 -0.47 1.10 -51.32
CA PHE A 251 -0.95 0.17 -50.29
C PHE A 251 -0.30 -1.21 -50.40
N ASP A 252 -0.07 -1.71 -51.60
CA ASP A 252 0.65 -2.96 -51.84
C ASP A 252 2.12 -2.87 -51.35
N GLN A 253 2.75 -1.72 -51.54
CA GLN A 253 4.08 -1.45 -51.00
C GLN A 253 4.08 -1.46 -49.46
N MET A 254 3.06 -0.87 -48.81
CA MET A 254 2.91 -0.90 -47.36
C MET A 254 2.70 -2.34 -46.87
N ARG A 255 1.85 -3.15 -47.53
CA ARG A 255 1.65 -4.56 -47.18
C ARG A 255 2.96 -5.34 -47.24
N GLY A 256 3.77 -5.14 -48.28
CA GLY A 256 5.09 -5.79 -48.40
C GLY A 256 6.06 -5.41 -47.28
N ARG A 257 6.00 -4.14 -46.79
CA ARG A 257 6.84 -3.69 -45.67
C ARG A 257 6.46 -4.34 -44.32
N TYR A 258 5.19 -4.66 -44.15
CA TYR A 258 4.65 -5.24 -42.93
C TYR A 258 4.20 -6.70 -43.09
N GLU A 259 4.80 -7.41 -44.09
CA GLU A 259 4.52 -8.83 -44.33
C GLU A 259 4.77 -9.66 -43.05
N GLY A 260 3.86 -10.59 -42.76
CA GLY A 260 3.91 -11.42 -41.55
C GLY A 260 3.30 -10.77 -40.30
N LEU A 261 2.78 -9.54 -40.37
CA LEU A 261 2.09 -8.85 -39.29
C LEU A 261 0.59 -8.74 -39.60
N ASP A 262 -0.15 -9.82 -39.45
CA ASP A 262 -1.54 -9.96 -39.91
C ASP A 262 -2.45 -8.82 -39.48
N ARG A 263 -2.39 -8.41 -38.18
CA ARG A 263 -3.21 -7.31 -37.65
C ARG A 263 -2.88 -5.94 -38.24
N VAL A 264 -1.62 -5.73 -38.67
CA VAL A 264 -1.22 -4.52 -39.40
C VAL A 264 -1.79 -4.54 -40.80
N ILE A 265 -1.73 -5.70 -41.48
CA ILE A 265 -2.29 -5.87 -42.80
C ILE A 265 -3.80 -5.66 -42.78
N GLU A 266 -4.53 -6.23 -41.81
CA GLU A 266 -5.95 -5.97 -41.60
C GLU A 266 -6.27 -4.48 -41.44
N PHE A 267 -5.44 -3.74 -40.70
CA PHE A 267 -5.62 -2.30 -40.55
C PHE A 267 -5.34 -1.55 -41.86
N ILE A 268 -4.28 -1.91 -42.59
CA ILE A 268 -3.97 -1.34 -43.92
C ILE A 268 -5.14 -1.54 -44.89
N ASP A 269 -5.74 -2.74 -44.93
CA ASP A 269 -6.88 -3.07 -45.79
C ASP A 269 -8.13 -2.28 -45.38
N ALA A 270 -8.40 -2.17 -44.10
CA ALA A 270 -9.52 -1.40 -43.57
C ALA A 270 -9.39 0.10 -43.91
N VAL A 271 -8.18 0.67 -43.77
CA VAL A 271 -7.89 2.06 -44.16
C VAL A 271 -8.09 2.24 -45.69
N GLN A 272 -7.56 1.33 -46.51
CA GLN A 272 -7.73 1.41 -47.95
C GLN A 272 -9.21 1.38 -48.35
N LYS A 273 -10.00 0.48 -47.76
CA LYS A 273 -11.43 0.35 -47.99
C LYS A 273 -12.18 1.63 -47.60
N ASP A 274 -11.92 2.14 -46.38
CA ASP A 274 -12.60 3.33 -45.88
C ASP A 274 -12.28 4.58 -46.72
N ILE A 275 -11.02 4.74 -47.15
CA ILE A 275 -10.62 5.84 -48.07
C ILE A 275 -11.43 5.81 -49.36
N VAL A 276 -11.63 4.62 -49.95
CA VAL A 276 -12.39 4.45 -51.19
C VAL A 276 -13.88 4.72 -50.98
N GLU A 277 -14.42 4.39 -49.78
CA GLU A 277 -15.82 4.62 -49.45
C GLU A 277 -16.11 6.09 -49.07
N ASN A 278 -15.14 6.79 -48.50
CA ASN A 278 -15.29 8.14 -47.91
C ASN A 278 -14.48 9.21 -48.67
N LEU A 279 -14.54 9.23 -49.97
CA LEU A 279 -13.77 10.12 -50.89
C LEU A 279 -14.02 11.60 -50.67
N ASP A 280 -15.18 11.97 -50.13
CA ASP A 280 -15.59 13.39 -49.98
C ASP A 280 -14.66 14.14 -49.03
N ALA A 281 -14.08 13.47 -48.02
CA ALA A 281 -13.08 14.04 -47.14
C ALA A 281 -11.82 14.49 -47.88
N PHE A 282 -11.42 13.80 -48.94
CA PHE A 282 -10.22 14.07 -49.73
C PHE A 282 -10.45 15.07 -50.90
N ARG A 283 -11.70 15.29 -51.34
CA ARG A 283 -12.03 16.20 -52.45
C ARG A 283 -11.87 17.68 -52.10
N GLY A 284 -11.63 18.02 -50.85
CA GLY A 284 -11.54 19.41 -50.39
C GLY A 284 -12.89 20.17 -50.45
N ASN A 285 -13.95 19.52 -50.94
CA ASN A 285 -15.32 20.03 -50.94
C ASN A 285 -16.01 19.86 -49.57
N GLY A 286 -15.24 19.74 -48.53
CA GLY A 286 -15.74 20.02 -47.20
C GLY A 286 -16.15 21.48 -47.06
N GLN A 287 -17.03 21.98 -47.98
CA GLN A 287 -17.90 23.06 -47.60
C GLN A 287 -18.58 22.56 -46.35
N ALA A 288 -18.16 23.16 -45.22
CA ALA A 288 -18.88 23.06 -44.00
C ALA A 288 -20.36 23.13 -44.39
N LYS A 289 -21.11 22.01 -44.30
CA LYS A 289 -22.58 22.12 -44.28
C LYS A 289 -22.84 23.25 -43.33
N LYS A 290 -23.25 24.41 -43.84
CA LYS A 290 -23.56 25.58 -43.02
C LYS A 290 -24.47 25.05 -41.93
N SER A 291 -23.89 24.86 -40.73
CA SER A 291 -24.71 24.47 -39.60
C SER A 291 -25.85 25.46 -39.53
N PRO A 292 -27.07 25.00 -39.39
CA PRO A 292 -28.20 25.92 -39.18
C PRO A 292 -28.05 26.72 -37.88
N PHE A 293 -27.04 26.41 -37.08
CA PHE A 293 -26.68 27.10 -35.84
C PHE A 293 -25.59 28.14 -36.09
N PRO A 294 -25.66 29.35 -35.50
CA PRO A 294 -24.71 30.44 -35.71
C PRO A 294 -23.34 30.21 -35.07
N PHE A 295 -23.11 29.06 -34.44
CA PHE A 295 -21.85 28.72 -33.77
C PHE A 295 -21.08 27.68 -34.59
N PRO A 296 -19.75 27.87 -34.86
CA PRO A 296 -18.92 26.86 -35.53
C PRO A 296 -18.85 25.60 -34.64
N MET A 297 -19.49 24.52 -35.07
CA MET A 297 -19.26 23.23 -34.44
C MET A 297 -17.80 22.81 -34.67
N PRO A 298 -17.13 22.26 -33.63
CA PRO A 298 -15.78 21.73 -33.79
C PRO A 298 -15.81 20.58 -34.79
N GLN A 299 -15.21 20.76 -35.95
CA GLN A 299 -15.03 19.66 -36.90
C GLN A 299 -13.91 18.75 -36.41
N ALA A 300 -14.24 17.50 -36.11
CA ALA A 300 -13.23 16.47 -35.90
C ALA A 300 -12.38 16.35 -37.17
N ASP A 301 -11.06 16.21 -37.04
CA ASP A 301 -10.19 15.94 -38.21
C ASP A 301 -10.61 14.60 -38.84
N PRO A 302 -11.15 14.58 -40.06
CA PRO A 302 -11.64 13.38 -40.72
C PRO A 302 -10.54 12.36 -41.03
N PHE A 303 -9.26 12.76 -40.90
CA PHE A 303 -8.11 11.90 -41.15
C PHE A 303 -7.52 11.27 -39.91
N LYS A 304 -8.02 11.64 -38.72
CA LYS A 304 -7.53 11.16 -37.45
C LYS A 304 -7.67 9.63 -37.31
N GLN A 305 -8.71 9.06 -37.87
CA GLN A 305 -8.97 7.61 -37.92
C GLN A 305 -7.91 6.78 -38.62
N TYR A 306 -7.06 7.39 -39.42
CA TYR A 306 -5.97 6.74 -40.16
C TYR A 306 -4.62 6.85 -39.43
N THR A 307 -4.59 7.40 -38.20
CA THR A 307 -3.37 7.50 -37.41
C THR A 307 -3.19 6.27 -36.51
N VAL A 308 -1.97 6.07 -36.04
CA VAL A 308 -1.62 4.99 -35.10
C VAL A 308 -1.28 5.59 -33.74
N ASN A 309 -1.97 5.17 -32.70
CA ASN A 309 -1.63 5.54 -31.34
C ASN A 309 -0.62 4.53 -30.76
N VAL A 310 0.66 4.91 -30.69
CA VAL A 310 1.72 4.10 -30.06
C VAL A 310 1.58 4.25 -28.56
N LEU A 311 1.05 3.22 -27.92
CA LEU A 311 0.81 3.20 -26.48
C LEU A 311 2.12 3.01 -25.70
N VAL A 312 2.96 2.07 -26.11
CA VAL A 312 4.29 1.79 -25.57
C VAL A 312 5.29 1.62 -26.71
N ASP A 313 6.38 2.37 -26.65
CA ASP A 313 7.51 2.29 -27.57
C ASP A 313 8.71 1.65 -26.85
N ASN A 314 9.09 0.47 -27.28
CA ASN A 314 10.20 -0.30 -26.72
C ASN A 314 11.49 -0.19 -27.57
N SER A 315 11.58 0.77 -28.47
CA SER A 315 12.76 0.96 -29.35
C SER A 315 14.07 1.16 -28.59
N LYS A 316 14.00 1.78 -27.41
CA LYS A 316 15.14 2.10 -26.55
C LYS A 316 15.36 1.13 -25.41
N ALA A 317 14.55 0.09 -25.28
CA ALA A 317 14.70 -0.90 -24.22
C ALA A 317 15.94 -1.77 -24.47
N ASP A 318 16.77 -2.01 -23.45
CA ASP A 318 17.93 -2.90 -23.55
C ASP A 318 17.61 -4.36 -23.22
N GLY A 319 16.40 -4.63 -22.71
CA GLY A 319 15.90 -5.95 -22.33
C GLY A 319 14.44 -5.86 -21.91
N ALA A 320 14.01 -6.72 -20.99
CA ALA A 320 12.68 -6.66 -20.42
C ALA A 320 12.51 -5.39 -19.54
N PRO A 321 11.37 -4.69 -19.61
CA PRO A 321 11.15 -3.48 -18.83
C PRO A 321 11.01 -3.79 -17.33
N VAL A 322 11.63 -2.97 -16.49
CA VAL A 322 11.44 -2.95 -15.05
C VAL A 322 10.75 -1.63 -14.68
N VAL A 323 9.51 -1.70 -14.27
CA VAL A 323 8.72 -0.52 -13.91
C VAL A 323 8.44 -0.53 -12.41
N VAL A 324 8.88 0.51 -11.72
CA VAL A 324 8.56 0.75 -10.30
C VAL A 324 7.43 1.78 -10.24
N GLU A 325 6.25 1.35 -9.77
CA GLU A 325 5.10 2.24 -9.63
C GLU A 325 4.89 2.61 -8.16
N GLN A 326 5.17 3.87 -7.87
CA GLN A 326 5.05 4.39 -6.50
C GLN A 326 3.63 4.81 -6.14
N ASN A 327 2.81 5.17 -7.13
CA ASN A 327 1.44 5.62 -6.92
C ASN A 327 0.45 4.68 -7.65
N ALA A 328 0.19 3.53 -7.06
CA ALA A 328 -0.57 2.43 -7.64
C ALA A 328 -2.10 2.69 -7.69
N THR A 329 -2.51 3.87 -8.18
CA THR A 329 -3.93 4.15 -8.45
C THR A 329 -4.40 3.39 -9.68
N TYR A 330 -5.71 3.15 -9.81
CA TYR A 330 -6.26 2.46 -10.98
C TYR A 330 -5.83 3.09 -12.32
N PRO A 331 -5.93 4.43 -12.53
CA PRO A 331 -5.49 5.02 -13.80
C PRO A 331 -3.98 4.88 -14.05
N ASN A 332 -3.16 4.94 -13.00
CA ASN A 332 -1.71 4.78 -13.15
C ASN A 332 -1.33 3.34 -13.50
N LEU A 333 -2.07 2.34 -12.99
CA LEU A 333 -1.82 0.93 -13.29
C LEU A 333 -2.38 0.54 -14.66
N PHE A 334 -3.67 0.80 -14.89
CA PHE A 334 -4.42 0.32 -16.06
C PHE A 334 -4.44 1.29 -17.23
N GLY A 335 -3.98 2.53 -17.04
CA GLY A 335 -4.12 3.58 -18.03
C GLY A 335 -5.46 4.30 -17.94
N ALA A 336 -5.63 5.26 -18.81
CA ALA A 336 -6.82 6.09 -18.86
C ALA A 336 -7.21 6.46 -20.29
N ILE A 337 -8.48 6.73 -20.49
CA ILE A 337 -9.01 7.32 -21.71
C ILE A 337 -9.28 8.79 -21.41
N GLU A 338 -8.41 9.66 -21.94
CA GLU A 338 -8.56 11.09 -21.78
C GLU A 338 -9.80 11.61 -22.51
N ARG A 339 -10.39 12.66 -22.00
CA ARG A 339 -11.54 13.34 -22.58
C ARG A 339 -11.21 14.81 -22.75
N ARG A 340 -11.51 15.36 -23.91
CA ARG A 340 -11.42 16.80 -24.14
C ARG A 340 -12.81 17.40 -24.10
N VAL A 341 -13.02 18.36 -23.24
CA VAL A 341 -14.28 19.10 -23.20
C VAL A 341 -14.23 20.22 -24.24
N GLN A 342 -15.17 20.20 -25.19
CA GLN A 342 -15.30 21.20 -26.25
C GLN A 342 -16.75 21.69 -26.28
N MET A 343 -16.97 22.94 -25.99
CA MET A 343 -18.32 23.55 -25.90
C MET A 343 -19.28 22.79 -24.96
N GLY A 344 -18.77 22.26 -23.83
CA GLY A 344 -19.57 21.51 -22.87
C GLY A 344 -19.80 20.04 -23.22
N VAL A 345 -19.33 19.56 -24.36
CA VAL A 345 -19.41 18.16 -24.79
C VAL A 345 -18.06 17.48 -24.56
N ALA A 346 -18.05 16.35 -23.87
CA ALA A 346 -16.85 15.55 -23.70
C ALA A 346 -16.63 14.67 -24.94
N ILE A 347 -15.51 14.88 -25.64
CA ILE A 347 -15.11 14.13 -26.83
C ILE A 347 -13.94 13.25 -26.48
N THR A 348 -13.96 12.01 -26.93
CA THR A 348 -12.86 11.07 -26.82
C THR A 348 -12.68 10.25 -28.10
N ASP A 349 -11.48 9.80 -28.34
CA ASP A 349 -11.15 8.90 -29.44
C ASP A 349 -9.95 8.00 -29.09
N PHE A 350 -9.63 7.02 -29.93
CA PHE A 350 -8.57 6.04 -29.66
C PHE A 350 -7.19 6.65 -29.48
N SER A 351 -6.91 7.85 -30.01
CA SER A 351 -5.62 8.54 -29.82
C SER A 351 -5.46 9.15 -28.41
N MET A 352 -6.55 9.21 -27.64
CA MET A 352 -6.57 9.72 -26.27
C MET A 352 -6.41 8.61 -25.23
N ILE A 353 -6.17 7.37 -25.66
CA ILE A 353 -5.83 6.26 -24.78
C ILE A 353 -4.39 6.43 -24.31
N LYS A 354 -4.19 6.41 -22.99
CA LYS A 354 -2.88 6.54 -22.33
C LYS A 354 -2.49 5.25 -21.63
N PRO A 355 -1.22 4.84 -21.68
CA PRO A 355 -0.76 3.63 -21.04
C PRO A 355 -0.67 3.81 -19.51
N GLY A 356 -1.00 2.75 -18.79
CA GLY A 356 -0.63 2.61 -17.38
C GLY A 356 0.68 1.83 -17.20
N SER A 357 1.08 1.65 -15.94
CA SER A 357 2.30 0.91 -15.58
C SER A 357 2.25 -0.55 -16.04
N LEU A 358 1.05 -1.16 -16.07
CA LEU A 358 0.86 -2.51 -16.59
C LEU A 358 1.21 -2.60 -18.09
N HIS A 359 0.86 -1.58 -18.88
CA HIS A 359 1.25 -1.56 -20.29
C HIS A 359 2.75 -1.38 -20.48
N ARG A 360 3.35 -0.46 -19.70
CA ARG A 360 4.79 -0.18 -19.76
C ARG A 360 5.66 -1.35 -19.27
N ALA A 361 5.14 -2.12 -18.30
CA ALA A 361 5.82 -3.29 -17.74
C ALA A 361 5.54 -4.58 -18.54
N ASN A 362 4.71 -4.51 -19.59
CA ASN A 362 4.28 -5.72 -20.30
C ASN A 362 5.46 -6.39 -21.03
N GLY A 363 5.66 -7.67 -20.78
CA GLY A 363 6.83 -8.41 -21.21
C GLY A 363 8.00 -8.36 -20.23
N GLY A 364 7.83 -7.77 -19.04
CA GLY A 364 8.86 -7.64 -18.00
C GLY A 364 8.30 -7.66 -16.58
N TYR A 365 8.71 -6.69 -15.77
CA TYR A 365 8.51 -6.66 -14.32
C TYR A 365 7.80 -5.39 -13.86
N LEU A 366 6.85 -5.54 -12.94
CA LEU A 366 6.20 -4.42 -12.25
C LEU A 366 6.40 -4.55 -10.75
N VAL A 367 7.05 -3.54 -10.17
CA VAL A 367 7.29 -3.44 -8.73
C VAL A 367 6.27 -2.49 -8.12
N LEU A 368 5.57 -2.94 -7.09
CA LEU A 368 4.52 -2.20 -6.41
C LEU A 368 4.77 -2.13 -4.91
N ASN A 369 4.45 -1.00 -4.28
CA ASN A 369 4.42 -0.90 -2.83
C ASN A 369 3.04 -1.33 -2.30
N ALA A 370 3.03 -2.27 -1.36
CA ALA A 370 1.81 -2.83 -0.77
C ALA A 370 0.92 -1.75 -0.13
N ASN A 371 1.50 -0.85 0.66
CA ASN A 371 0.74 0.22 1.32
C ASN A 371 0.00 1.11 0.33
N ASN A 372 0.65 1.46 -0.79
CA ASN A 372 0.07 2.32 -1.82
C ASN A 372 -0.98 1.57 -2.65
N LEU A 373 -0.76 0.28 -2.91
CA LEU A 373 -1.69 -0.56 -3.67
C LEU A 373 -3.01 -0.80 -2.91
N PHE A 374 -2.92 -1.09 -1.61
CA PHE A 374 -4.09 -1.42 -0.80
C PHE A 374 -4.82 -0.19 -0.23
N ARG A 375 -4.22 0.98 -0.29
CA ARG A 375 -4.85 2.22 0.14
C ARG A 375 -6.16 2.53 -0.61
N LEU A 376 -6.22 2.13 -1.89
CA LEU A 376 -7.39 2.24 -2.75
C LEU A 376 -7.79 0.84 -3.23
N GLY A 377 -8.73 0.20 -2.54
CA GLY A 377 -9.13 -1.20 -2.77
C GLY A 377 -9.48 -1.55 -4.22
N LEU A 378 -9.95 -0.58 -5.02
CA LEU A 378 -10.26 -0.78 -6.43
C LEU A 378 -9.03 -1.26 -7.25
N SER A 379 -7.84 -0.71 -6.96
CA SER A 379 -6.61 -1.07 -7.68
C SER A 379 -6.23 -2.54 -7.48
N TRP A 380 -6.36 -3.05 -6.26
CA TRP A 380 -6.05 -4.42 -5.94
C TRP A 380 -7.04 -5.40 -6.57
N GLU A 381 -8.34 -5.14 -6.46
CA GLU A 381 -9.37 -6.00 -7.05
C GLU A 381 -9.24 -6.07 -8.57
N ALA A 382 -9.02 -4.93 -9.22
CA ALA A 382 -8.80 -4.88 -10.66
C ALA A 382 -7.52 -5.64 -11.06
N LEU A 383 -6.44 -5.52 -10.28
CA LEU A 383 -5.17 -6.22 -10.55
C LEU A 383 -5.35 -7.74 -10.45
N LYS A 384 -6.06 -8.25 -9.43
CA LYS A 384 -6.40 -9.68 -9.33
C LYS A 384 -7.17 -10.17 -10.54
N ILE A 385 -8.16 -9.40 -10.99
CA ILE A 385 -8.95 -9.72 -12.18
C ILE A 385 -8.06 -9.77 -13.44
N ALA A 386 -7.18 -8.79 -13.61
CA ALA A 386 -6.26 -8.75 -14.75
C ALA A 386 -5.30 -9.94 -14.79
N ILE A 387 -4.74 -10.32 -13.63
CA ILE A 387 -3.87 -11.50 -13.52
C ILE A 387 -4.64 -12.79 -13.87
N LYS A 388 -5.86 -12.96 -13.34
CA LYS A 388 -6.71 -14.14 -13.58
C LYS A 388 -7.16 -14.25 -15.03
N ARG A 389 -7.60 -13.14 -15.64
CA ARG A 389 -8.02 -13.09 -17.05
C ARG A 389 -6.85 -13.09 -18.01
N ARG A 390 -5.66 -12.77 -17.56
CA ARG A 390 -4.46 -12.58 -18.38
C ARG A 390 -4.61 -11.47 -19.41
N GLU A 391 -5.35 -10.44 -19.06
CA GLU A 391 -5.69 -9.31 -19.92
C GLU A 391 -5.60 -8.01 -19.14
N ILE A 392 -5.03 -7.00 -19.77
CA ILE A 392 -5.04 -5.62 -19.28
C ILE A 392 -6.18 -4.91 -20.00
N ARG A 393 -7.19 -4.45 -19.29
CA ARG A 393 -8.33 -3.70 -19.81
C ARG A 393 -8.31 -2.28 -19.29
N ILE A 394 -8.48 -1.32 -20.18
CA ILE A 394 -8.65 0.08 -19.81
C ILE A 394 -10.15 0.33 -19.68
N GLU A 395 -10.64 0.39 -18.47
CA GLU A 395 -12.06 0.63 -18.14
C GLU A 395 -12.19 1.95 -17.36
N ASP A 396 -13.36 2.58 -17.46
CA ASP A 396 -13.64 3.77 -16.65
C ASP A 396 -13.92 3.34 -15.19
N PRO A 397 -13.20 3.84 -14.18
CA PRO A 397 -13.42 3.48 -12.79
C PRO A 397 -14.85 3.74 -12.31
N MET A 398 -15.54 4.74 -12.85
CA MET A 398 -16.92 5.06 -12.50
C MET A 398 -17.89 3.97 -13.02
N GLN A 399 -17.61 3.39 -14.19
CA GLN A 399 -18.39 2.25 -14.69
C GLN A 399 -18.19 1.01 -13.84
N MET A 400 -16.97 0.75 -13.37
CA MET A 400 -16.68 -0.37 -12.47
C MET A 400 -17.43 -0.27 -11.14
N MET A 401 -17.67 0.95 -10.66
CA MET A 401 -18.45 1.22 -9.44
C MET A 401 -19.97 1.22 -9.67
N GLY A 402 -20.43 0.89 -10.90
CA GLY A 402 -21.86 0.84 -11.21
C GLY A 402 -22.51 2.19 -11.48
N TYR A 403 -21.74 3.28 -11.53
CA TYR A 403 -22.27 4.58 -11.96
C TYR A 403 -22.42 4.58 -13.48
N SER A 404 -23.65 4.74 -13.95
CA SER A 404 -23.94 4.79 -15.38
C SER A 404 -23.15 5.89 -16.05
N ALA A 405 -22.27 5.51 -16.92
CA ALA A 405 -21.59 6.43 -17.80
C ALA A 405 -22.29 6.45 -19.18
N THR A 406 -22.15 7.56 -19.87
CA THR A 406 -22.35 7.66 -21.31
C THR A 406 -21.52 6.60 -22.04
N GLU A 407 -21.96 6.17 -23.21
CA GLU A 407 -21.18 5.30 -24.07
C GLU A 407 -19.75 5.83 -24.23
N GLY A 408 -18.77 5.04 -23.81
CA GLY A 408 -17.35 5.36 -23.86
C GLY A 408 -16.60 4.36 -24.71
N LEU A 409 -15.34 4.67 -25.02
CA LEU A 409 -14.46 3.74 -25.72
C LEU A 409 -14.22 2.48 -24.86
N ARG A 410 -14.20 1.33 -25.52
CA ARG A 410 -13.87 0.03 -24.95
C ARG A 410 -12.75 -0.61 -25.79
N PRO A 411 -11.51 -0.22 -25.55
CA PRO A 411 -10.38 -0.75 -26.32
C PRO A 411 -10.28 -2.26 -26.17
N GLU A 412 -9.82 -2.95 -27.22
CA GLU A 412 -9.47 -4.36 -27.12
C GLU A 412 -8.45 -4.57 -25.99
N PRO A 413 -8.58 -5.67 -25.21
CA PRO A 413 -7.67 -5.93 -24.12
C PRO A 413 -6.27 -6.28 -24.62
N VAL A 414 -5.25 -5.85 -23.87
CA VAL A 414 -3.85 -6.21 -24.12
C VAL A 414 -3.52 -7.48 -23.32
N PRO A 415 -2.83 -8.49 -23.89
CA PRO A 415 -2.40 -9.66 -23.14
C PRO A 415 -1.51 -9.30 -21.95
N PHE A 416 -1.78 -9.87 -20.78
CA PHE A 416 -1.01 -9.65 -19.57
C PHE A 416 0.21 -10.57 -19.53
N ARG A 417 1.42 -10.00 -19.68
CA ARG A 417 2.70 -10.73 -19.66
C ARG A 417 3.68 -10.09 -18.68
N ILE A 418 3.26 -9.91 -17.43
CA ILE A 418 4.02 -9.19 -16.41
C ILE A 418 4.30 -10.11 -15.24
N LYS A 419 5.52 -10.08 -14.70
CA LYS A 419 5.82 -10.61 -13.39
C LYS A 419 5.70 -9.52 -12.34
N LEU A 420 4.85 -9.73 -11.35
CA LEU A 420 4.62 -8.76 -10.28
C LEU A 420 5.54 -9.02 -9.09
N VAL A 421 6.07 -7.94 -8.54
CA VAL A 421 6.80 -7.93 -7.28
C VAL A 421 6.14 -6.91 -6.37
N ILE A 422 5.52 -7.38 -5.28
CA ILE A 422 4.93 -6.49 -4.27
C ILE A 422 5.88 -6.40 -3.08
N ILE A 423 6.22 -5.18 -2.68
CA ILE A 423 7.08 -4.92 -1.52
C ILE A 423 6.22 -4.39 -0.38
N GLY A 424 6.26 -5.04 0.78
CA GLY A 424 5.47 -4.64 1.93
C GLY A 424 6.00 -5.18 3.26
N SER A 425 5.25 -4.93 4.34
CA SER A 425 5.55 -5.51 5.64
C SER A 425 5.09 -6.97 5.73
N SER A 426 5.71 -7.72 6.63
CA SER A 426 5.26 -9.09 6.95
C SER A 426 3.84 -9.10 7.50
N TYR A 427 3.44 -8.05 8.23
CA TYR A 427 2.07 -7.89 8.74
C TYR A 427 1.02 -7.82 7.61
N ILE A 428 1.27 -7.03 6.55
CA ILE A 428 0.37 -6.96 5.39
C ILE A 428 0.32 -8.31 4.67
N TYR A 429 1.46 -9.00 4.56
CA TYR A 429 1.49 -10.35 3.98
C TYR A 429 0.55 -11.31 4.72
N GLU A 430 0.64 -11.35 6.05
CA GLU A 430 -0.19 -12.23 6.88
C GLU A 430 -1.69 -11.87 6.77
N LEU A 431 -2.01 -10.56 6.74
CA LEU A 431 -3.39 -10.12 6.51
C LEU A 431 -3.93 -10.61 5.17
N LEU A 432 -3.16 -10.42 4.09
CA LEU A 432 -3.57 -10.87 2.76
C LEU A 432 -3.70 -12.38 2.67
N HIS A 433 -2.73 -13.10 3.25
CA HIS A 433 -2.76 -14.56 3.25
C HIS A 433 -3.96 -15.13 4.02
N HIS A 434 -4.43 -14.42 5.06
CA HIS A 434 -5.54 -14.85 5.89
C HIS A 434 -6.91 -14.42 5.34
N TYR A 435 -7.04 -13.21 4.79
CA TYR A 435 -8.32 -12.63 4.39
C TYR A 435 -8.60 -12.63 2.88
N ASP A 436 -7.58 -12.83 2.03
CA ASP A 436 -7.73 -12.84 0.57
C ASP A 436 -7.41 -14.23 0.00
N GLU A 437 -8.47 -15.00 -0.30
CA GLU A 437 -8.37 -16.38 -0.83
C GLU A 437 -7.58 -16.48 -2.16
N ASP A 438 -7.49 -15.40 -2.91
CA ASP A 438 -6.79 -15.35 -4.19
C ASP A 438 -5.30 -15.07 -4.04
N PHE A 439 -4.92 -14.37 -2.96
CA PHE A 439 -3.54 -13.92 -2.77
C PHE A 439 -2.53 -15.06 -2.81
N ALA A 440 -2.75 -16.12 -2.04
CA ALA A 440 -1.86 -17.29 -2.01
C ALA A 440 -1.73 -18.02 -3.36
N LYS A 441 -2.75 -17.91 -4.23
CA LYS A 441 -2.74 -18.50 -5.57
C LYS A 441 -2.00 -17.64 -6.59
N LEU A 442 -1.96 -16.33 -6.36
CA LEU A 442 -1.39 -15.35 -7.26
C LEU A 442 0.06 -14.99 -6.91
N PHE A 443 0.42 -15.08 -5.61
CA PHE A 443 1.75 -14.78 -5.08
C PHE A 443 2.35 -16.00 -4.40
N ASN A 444 3.06 -16.81 -5.19
CA ASN A 444 3.56 -18.11 -4.74
C ASN A 444 4.90 -18.03 -4.00
N VAL A 445 5.60 -16.89 -4.07
CA VAL A 445 6.91 -16.70 -3.46
C VAL A 445 6.86 -15.57 -2.45
N LYS A 446 7.24 -15.88 -1.20
CA LYS A 446 7.52 -14.90 -0.16
C LYS A 446 9.03 -14.77 -0.02
N ALA A 447 9.59 -13.60 -0.31
CA ALA A 447 10.95 -13.23 0.01
C ALA A 447 10.94 -12.46 1.34
N ASP A 448 11.31 -13.13 2.43
CA ASP A 448 11.19 -12.59 3.78
C ASP A 448 12.53 -12.02 4.25
N PHE A 449 12.60 -10.69 4.37
CA PHE A 449 13.76 -9.97 4.82
C PHE A 449 13.76 -9.86 6.34
N GLY A 450 14.80 -10.44 6.96
CA GLY A 450 15.03 -10.37 8.39
C GLY A 450 15.48 -8.97 8.84
N THR A 451 15.28 -8.68 10.12
CA THR A 451 15.76 -7.43 10.74
C THR A 451 17.16 -7.62 11.37
N GLU A 452 17.62 -8.84 11.49
CA GLU A 452 18.88 -9.21 12.16
C GLU A 452 19.63 -10.32 11.43
N MET A 453 20.95 -10.37 11.62
CA MET A 453 21.85 -11.43 11.17
C MET A 453 22.83 -11.80 12.28
N GLU A 454 23.42 -13.01 12.22
CA GLU A 454 24.46 -13.44 13.16
C GLU A 454 25.69 -12.53 13.07
N ARG A 455 26.23 -12.14 14.22
CA ARG A 455 27.46 -11.36 14.30
C ARG A 455 28.65 -12.29 14.18
N THR A 456 29.24 -12.34 13.01
CA THR A 456 30.45 -13.09 12.70
C THR A 456 31.52 -12.14 12.17
N ALA A 457 32.78 -12.54 12.24
CA ALA A 457 33.88 -11.75 11.67
C ALA A 457 33.67 -11.45 10.17
N GLU A 458 33.04 -12.37 9.42
CA GLU A 458 32.69 -12.15 8.01
C GLU A 458 31.62 -11.04 7.86
N HIS A 459 30.58 -11.05 8.71
CA HIS A 459 29.55 -10.02 8.67
C HIS A 459 30.06 -8.66 9.17
N GLU A 460 31.00 -8.62 10.13
CA GLU A 460 31.65 -7.38 10.55
C GLU A 460 32.49 -6.76 9.41
N GLN A 461 33.25 -7.58 8.68
CA GLN A 461 33.96 -7.11 7.47
C GLN A 461 33.00 -6.69 6.36
N ALA A 462 31.90 -7.39 6.18
CA ALA A 462 30.86 -7.02 5.22
C ALA A 462 30.19 -5.69 5.62
N MET A 463 30.03 -5.40 6.92
CA MET A 463 29.53 -4.10 7.40
C MET A 463 30.52 -2.97 7.08
N ALA A 464 31.83 -3.19 7.21
CA ALA A 464 32.83 -2.21 6.78
C ALA A 464 32.73 -1.89 5.27
N ARG A 465 32.51 -2.91 4.42
CA ARG A 465 32.29 -2.74 2.99
C ARG A 465 30.95 -2.08 2.66
N PHE A 466 29.91 -2.30 3.49
CA PHE A 466 28.65 -1.57 3.39
C PHE A 466 28.86 -0.07 3.65
N LEU A 467 29.64 0.29 4.66
CA LEU A 467 30.00 1.71 4.92
C LEU A 467 30.78 2.30 3.75
N ALA A 468 31.72 1.53 3.15
CA ALA A 468 32.43 1.95 1.94
C ALA A 468 31.43 2.21 0.77
N ALA A 469 30.41 1.39 0.61
CA ALA A 469 29.37 1.58 -0.40
C ALA A 469 28.55 2.87 -0.13
N CYS A 470 28.21 3.16 1.13
CA CYS A 470 27.54 4.42 1.49
C CYS A 470 28.39 5.65 1.14
N CYS A 471 29.69 5.60 1.40
CA CYS A 471 30.64 6.67 1.06
C CYS A 471 30.78 6.87 -0.47
N SER A 472 30.77 5.79 -1.24
CA SER A 472 30.89 5.86 -2.70
C SER A 472 29.63 6.40 -3.39
N GLN A 473 28.45 6.12 -2.83
CA GLN A 473 27.16 6.54 -3.39
C GLN A 473 26.83 8.00 -3.10
N GLU A 474 27.30 8.53 -1.98
CA GLU A 474 26.98 9.88 -1.54
C GLU A 474 28.28 10.70 -1.25
N PRO A 475 28.68 11.62 -2.13
CA PRO A 475 29.91 12.40 -1.96
C PRO A 475 29.97 13.23 -0.67
N SER A 476 28.85 13.42 0.00
CA SER A 476 28.78 14.13 1.27
C SER A 476 29.20 13.27 2.46
N VAL A 477 29.33 11.98 2.30
CA VAL A 477 29.74 11.01 3.34
C VAL A 477 31.24 10.80 3.24
N LEU A 478 31.98 11.15 4.31
CA LEU A 478 33.39 10.93 4.43
C LEU A 478 33.70 9.45 4.72
N PRO A 479 34.88 8.93 4.31
CA PRO A 479 35.28 7.56 4.65
C PRO A 479 35.44 7.38 6.17
N PHE A 480 35.19 6.20 6.66
CA PHE A 480 35.29 5.84 8.08
C PHE A 480 36.67 5.23 8.36
N ASP A 481 37.25 5.58 9.49
CA ASP A 481 38.41 4.87 10.01
C ASP A 481 37.97 3.58 10.77
N PRO A 482 38.92 2.70 11.19
CA PRO A 482 38.57 1.50 11.96
C PRO A 482 37.76 1.76 13.22
N SER A 483 37.99 2.88 13.93
CA SER A 483 37.26 3.23 15.16
C SER A 483 35.80 3.61 14.84
N GLY A 484 35.57 4.34 13.73
CA GLY A 484 34.22 4.66 13.27
C GLY A 484 33.47 3.43 12.80
N VAL A 485 34.13 2.50 12.11
CA VAL A 485 33.53 1.22 11.71
C VAL A 485 33.16 0.38 12.94
N ALA A 486 34.06 0.26 13.92
CA ALA A 486 33.81 -0.46 15.15
C ALA A 486 32.56 0.09 15.89
N LYS A 487 32.46 1.41 16.01
CA LYS A 487 31.28 2.05 16.63
C LYS A 487 29.97 1.81 15.85
N MET A 488 30.03 1.78 14.52
CA MET A 488 28.85 1.46 13.71
C MET A 488 28.42 -0.01 13.88
N ILE A 489 29.35 -0.95 14.06
CA ILE A 489 29.07 -2.35 14.36
C ILE A 489 28.46 -2.49 15.75
N GLU A 490 29.00 -1.79 16.77
CA GLU A 490 28.43 -1.75 18.10
C GLU A 490 26.99 -1.21 18.08
N TYR A 491 26.74 -0.14 17.31
CA TYR A 491 25.39 0.39 17.14
C TYR A 491 24.45 -0.59 16.41
N ALA A 492 24.96 -1.29 15.38
CA ALA A 492 24.18 -2.34 14.70
C ALA A 492 23.81 -3.49 15.66
N THR A 493 24.70 -3.83 16.61
CA THR A 493 24.44 -4.81 17.68
C THR A 493 23.43 -4.28 18.69
N GLU A 494 23.56 -3.03 19.10
CA GLU A 494 22.65 -2.37 20.04
C GLU A 494 21.21 -2.33 19.53
N LEU A 495 21.00 -2.08 18.22
CA LEU A 495 19.69 -2.11 17.58
C LEU A 495 18.97 -3.45 17.69
N THR A 496 19.70 -4.56 17.74
CA THR A 496 19.11 -5.90 17.93
C THR A 496 18.77 -6.21 19.37
N GLY A 497 19.45 -5.57 20.34
CA GLY A 497 19.39 -5.93 21.75
C GLY A 497 19.91 -7.35 22.01
N ASP A 498 20.87 -7.83 21.22
CA ASP A 498 21.53 -9.14 21.34
C ASP A 498 22.99 -9.02 20.92
N GLN A 499 23.91 -9.32 21.86
CA GLN A 499 25.35 -9.21 21.61
C GLN A 499 25.86 -10.12 20.51
N THR A 500 25.12 -11.14 20.15
CA THR A 500 25.50 -12.14 19.12
C THR A 500 25.03 -11.79 17.73
N LYS A 501 24.27 -10.67 17.58
CA LYS A 501 23.62 -10.31 16.32
C LYS A 501 23.97 -8.90 15.84
N LEU A 502 23.74 -8.66 14.55
CA LEU A 502 23.81 -7.36 13.88
C LEU A 502 22.48 -7.01 13.24
N SER A 503 22.09 -5.75 13.29
CA SER A 503 20.89 -5.27 12.64
C SER A 503 21.03 -5.22 11.13
N CYS A 504 20.02 -5.71 10.42
CA CYS A 504 19.81 -5.54 8.99
C CYS A 504 18.92 -4.33 8.65
N GLU A 505 18.61 -3.47 9.61
CA GLU A 505 17.90 -2.20 9.37
C GLU A 505 18.85 -1.15 8.81
N PHE A 506 19.38 -1.40 7.62
CA PHE A 506 20.35 -0.52 6.94
C PHE A 506 19.91 0.92 6.82
N GLY A 507 18.61 1.20 6.74
CA GLY A 507 18.07 2.55 6.71
C GLY A 507 18.41 3.35 7.98
N SER A 508 18.32 2.71 9.15
CA SER A 508 18.69 3.29 10.45
C SER A 508 20.20 3.54 10.52
N LEU A 509 21.00 2.58 10.03
CA LEU A 509 22.46 2.73 9.97
C LEU A 509 22.89 3.87 9.06
N VAL A 510 22.31 3.98 7.85
CA VAL A 510 22.61 5.08 6.91
C VAL A 510 22.28 6.43 7.50
N SER A 511 21.26 6.55 8.33
CA SER A 511 20.93 7.81 9.00
C SER A 511 22.07 8.25 9.92
N ILE A 512 22.62 7.35 10.72
CA ILE A 512 23.76 7.64 11.60
C ILE A 512 25.05 7.89 10.80
N VAL A 513 25.28 7.14 9.70
CA VAL A 513 26.39 7.40 8.78
C VAL A 513 26.39 8.85 8.29
N LYS A 514 25.23 9.36 7.90
CA LYS A 514 25.08 10.75 7.42
C LYS A 514 25.29 11.77 8.54
N GLU A 515 24.77 11.51 9.72
CA GLU A 515 24.93 12.38 10.88
C GLU A 515 26.40 12.40 11.37
N ALA A 516 27.07 11.25 11.46
CA ALA A 516 28.47 11.17 11.82
C ALA A 516 29.38 11.88 10.80
N ALA A 517 29.10 11.74 9.50
CA ALA A 517 29.79 12.50 8.45
C ALA A 517 29.56 14.01 8.54
N TYR A 518 28.37 14.44 8.97
CA TYR A 518 28.09 15.85 9.23
C TYR A 518 29.00 16.38 10.37
N TRP A 519 29.12 15.66 11.48
CA TRP A 519 29.96 16.07 12.60
C TRP A 519 31.43 16.07 12.22
N ALA A 520 31.93 15.05 11.52
CA ALA A 520 33.31 15.00 11.04
C ALA A 520 33.66 16.22 10.17
N ARG A 521 32.77 16.62 9.24
CA ARG A 521 32.98 17.82 8.41
C ARG A 521 32.94 19.11 9.22
N THR A 522 32.07 19.18 10.25
CA THR A 522 31.98 20.36 11.12
C THR A 522 33.28 20.55 11.88
N GLU A 523 33.98 19.47 12.19
CA GLU A 523 35.28 19.47 12.86
C GLU A 523 36.47 19.51 11.90
N ASN A 524 36.23 19.63 10.57
CA ASN A 524 37.25 19.62 9.51
C ASN A 524 38.10 18.36 9.50
N SER A 525 37.52 17.20 9.85
CA SER A 525 38.17 15.91 9.74
C SER A 525 38.12 15.38 8.31
N ASP A 526 39.17 14.65 7.90
CA ASP A 526 39.20 13.99 6.58
C ASP A 526 38.47 12.63 6.56
N HIS A 527 38.10 12.10 7.73
CA HIS A 527 37.43 10.83 7.89
C HIS A 527 36.52 10.83 9.13
N VAL A 528 35.61 9.87 9.19
CA VAL A 528 34.71 9.67 10.33
C VAL A 528 35.37 8.73 11.33
N THR A 529 35.50 9.18 12.57
CA THR A 529 36.04 8.41 13.70
C THR A 529 34.93 7.86 14.60
N GLY A 530 35.27 7.00 15.54
CA GLY A 530 34.34 6.53 16.56
C GLY A 530 33.71 7.65 17.39
N GLU A 531 34.47 8.73 17.68
CA GLU A 531 33.95 9.91 18.41
C GLU A 531 32.86 10.62 17.63
N HIS A 532 32.98 10.75 16.32
CA HIS A 532 31.93 11.33 15.46
C HIS A 532 30.67 10.49 15.45
N VAL A 533 30.79 9.15 15.43
CA VAL A 533 29.65 8.23 15.52
C VAL A 533 28.98 8.34 16.88
N THR A 534 29.75 8.29 17.97
CA THR A 534 29.22 8.45 19.35
C THR A 534 28.50 9.79 19.50
N ARG A 535 29.09 10.87 18.95
CA ARG A 535 28.44 12.19 18.97
C ARG A 535 27.11 12.19 18.21
N ALA A 536 27.06 11.56 17.02
CA ALA A 536 25.83 11.47 16.24
C ALA A 536 24.72 10.73 17.00
N LEU A 537 25.04 9.64 17.70
CA LEU A 537 24.11 8.88 18.53
C LEU A 537 23.61 9.72 19.71
N ASN A 538 24.52 10.36 20.47
CA ASN A 538 24.16 11.20 21.61
C ASN A 538 23.28 12.40 21.20
N GLU A 539 23.60 13.06 20.11
CA GLU A 539 22.80 14.17 19.59
C GLU A 539 21.43 13.74 19.06
N ARG A 540 21.34 12.54 18.51
CA ARG A 540 20.06 11.94 18.12
C ARG A 540 19.21 11.70 19.37
N ASP A 541 19.78 11.07 20.39
CA ASP A 541 19.08 10.81 21.66
C ASP A 541 18.61 12.12 22.30
N PHE A 542 19.47 13.13 22.37
CA PHE A 542 19.13 14.46 22.90
C PHE A 542 17.95 15.10 22.18
N ARG A 543 17.85 14.92 20.84
CA ARG A 543 16.71 15.43 20.06
C ARG A 543 15.38 14.71 20.38
N HIS A 544 15.43 13.47 20.88
CA HIS A 544 14.26 12.65 21.13
C HIS A 544 13.92 12.48 22.61
N ASP A 545 14.86 12.71 23.54
CA ASP A 545 14.72 12.44 24.97
C ASP A 545 13.85 13.43 25.76
N ARG A 546 13.23 14.41 25.11
CA ARG A 546 12.48 15.49 25.78
C ARG A 546 11.47 14.99 26.81
N ILE A 547 10.76 13.90 26.54
CA ILE A 547 9.76 13.33 27.46
C ILE A 547 10.44 12.60 28.59
N ASP A 548 11.49 11.82 28.33
CA ASP A 548 12.34 11.19 29.34
C ASP A 548 12.94 12.23 30.30
N ALA A 549 13.55 13.27 29.76
CA ALA A 549 14.11 14.36 30.55
C ALA A 549 13.05 15.03 31.44
N LYS A 550 11.82 15.18 30.95
CA LYS A 550 10.72 15.77 31.73
C LYS A 550 10.26 14.85 32.88
N ILE A 551 10.14 13.56 32.62
CA ILE A 551 9.78 12.57 33.65
C ILE A 551 10.89 12.52 34.70
N ARG A 552 12.14 12.49 34.31
CA ARG A 552 13.30 12.52 35.19
C ARG A 552 13.32 13.79 36.06
N GLU A 553 13.01 14.94 35.49
CA GLU A 553 12.81 16.20 36.25
C GLU A 553 11.70 16.06 37.30
N MET A 554 10.55 15.46 36.94
CA MET A 554 9.45 15.27 37.92
C MET A 554 9.83 14.31 39.05
N ILE A 555 10.64 13.28 38.77
CA ILE A 555 11.15 12.36 39.79
C ILE A 555 12.14 13.10 40.72
N THR A 556 13.09 13.84 40.16
CA THR A 556 14.10 14.56 40.96
C THR A 556 13.50 15.66 41.82
N ARG A 557 12.42 16.29 41.35
CA ARG A 557 11.66 17.28 42.12
C ARG A 557 10.69 16.65 43.16
N GLY A 558 10.58 15.34 43.23
CA GLY A 558 9.65 14.64 44.12
C GLY A 558 8.18 14.75 43.71
N THR A 559 7.86 15.11 42.50
CA THR A 559 6.49 15.08 41.95
C THR A 559 6.07 13.65 41.66
N ILE A 560 6.99 12.84 41.12
CA ILE A 560 6.84 11.38 40.98
C ILE A 560 7.72 10.75 42.05
N PHE A 561 7.14 9.86 42.84
CA PHE A 561 7.84 9.22 43.96
C PHE A 561 8.63 8.01 43.49
N VAL A 562 9.93 8.10 43.51
CA VAL A 562 10.89 7.02 43.31
C VAL A 562 12.02 7.23 44.29
N ASP A 563 12.23 6.30 45.22
CA ASP A 563 13.32 6.35 46.16
C ASP A 563 14.53 5.62 45.59
N THR A 564 15.72 6.22 45.72
CA THR A 564 16.99 5.67 45.20
C THR A 564 17.96 5.35 46.36
N GLU A 565 17.52 5.48 47.59
CA GLU A 565 18.26 5.21 48.83
C GLU A 565 17.30 4.89 49.97
N GLY A 566 17.82 4.32 51.05
CA GLY A 566 17.03 3.89 52.19
C GLY A 566 16.36 2.52 52.00
N GLU A 567 15.49 2.19 52.94
CA GLU A 567 14.83 0.89 53.04
C GLU A 567 13.33 1.07 53.35
N SER A 568 12.45 0.24 52.76
CA SER A 568 11.01 0.29 53.01
C SER A 568 10.40 -1.10 52.85
N ALA A 569 9.53 -1.50 53.81
CA ALA A 569 8.80 -2.75 53.74
C ALA A 569 7.61 -2.62 52.75
N GLY A 570 7.39 -3.65 51.92
CA GLY A 570 6.29 -3.70 50.97
C GLY A 570 6.41 -2.71 49.81
N GLN A 571 7.59 -2.15 49.53
CA GLN A 571 7.83 -1.20 48.47
C GLN A 571 9.06 -1.61 47.64
N VAL A 572 8.94 -1.57 46.30
CA VAL A 572 10.01 -1.91 45.35
C VAL A 572 9.96 -0.96 44.15
N ASN A 573 11.13 -0.63 43.59
CA ASN A 573 11.24 0.07 42.33
C ASN A 573 11.09 -0.92 41.15
N GLY A 574 9.98 -0.86 40.41
CA GLY A 574 9.76 -1.60 39.17
C GLY A 574 10.15 -0.79 37.96
N LEU A 575 10.50 -1.46 36.87
CA LEU A 575 10.99 -0.83 35.65
C LEU A 575 10.06 -1.09 34.48
N ALA A 576 9.60 -0.03 33.83
CA ALA A 576 8.80 -0.06 32.60
C ALA A 576 9.57 0.57 31.45
N VAL A 577 9.19 0.22 30.21
CA VAL A 577 9.69 0.89 28.99
C VAL A 577 8.56 1.69 28.37
N LEU A 578 8.87 2.91 27.98
CA LEU A 578 7.98 3.77 27.22
C LEU A 578 8.54 3.94 25.80
N GLN A 579 7.69 3.68 24.79
CA GLN A 579 8.01 3.85 23.39
C GLN A 579 7.36 5.13 22.86
N MET A 580 8.19 6.05 22.33
CA MET A 580 7.75 7.31 21.75
C MET A 580 8.30 7.45 20.32
N GLY A 581 7.52 6.93 19.36
CA GLY A 581 7.98 6.82 17.99
C GLY A 581 9.13 5.83 17.88
N ASP A 582 10.29 6.29 17.47
CA ASP A 582 11.54 5.52 17.31
C ASP A 582 12.50 5.65 18.51
N TYR A 583 12.09 6.34 19.58
CA TYR A 583 12.84 6.45 20.84
C TYR A 583 12.15 5.69 21.97
N ALA A 584 12.91 4.83 22.63
CA ALA A 584 12.47 4.04 23.76
C ALA A 584 13.32 4.35 24.99
N PHE A 585 12.70 4.52 26.15
CA PHE A 585 13.42 4.78 27.40
C PHE A 585 12.79 4.07 28.59
N GLY A 586 13.60 3.79 29.61
CA GLY A 586 13.17 3.17 30.85
C GLY A 586 12.62 4.17 31.82
N LYS A 587 11.50 3.80 32.47
CA LYS A 587 10.88 4.59 33.56
C LYS A 587 10.79 3.75 34.81
N PRO A 588 11.44 4.15 35.93
CA PRO A 588 11.17 3.53 37.22
C PRO A 588 9.80 3.94 37.74
N SER A 589 9.13 3.01 38.40
CA SER A 589 7.83 3.23 39.04
C SER A 589 7.84 2.55 40.42
N ARG A 590 7.29 3.22 41.43
CA ARG A 590 7.11 2.64 42.77
C ARG A 590 5.97 1.63 42.72
N ILE A 591 6.24 0.40 43.16
CA ILE A 591 5.25 -0.65 43.35
C ILE A 591 5.13 -0.92 44.82
N THR A 592 3.90 -0.90 45.34
CA THR A 592 3.61 -1.13 46.78
C THR A 592 2.66 -2.29 46.93
N ALA A 593 2.89 -3.04 48.02
CA ALA A 593 2.02 -4.08 48.52
C ALA A 593 1.58 -3.78 49.93
N SER A 594 0.27 -3.79 50.18
CA SER A 594 -0.32 -3.68 51.52
C SER A 594 -1.04 -4.96 51.87
N VAL A 595 -0.71 -5.56 53.01
CA VAL A 595 -1.22 -6.87 53.44
C VAL A 595 -2.03 -6.72 54.73
N HIS A 596 -3.23 -7.32 54.76
CA HIS A 596 -4.10 -7.35 55.95
C HIS A 596 -4.88 -8.67 56.05
N ALA A 597 -5.45 -8.93 57.25
CA ALA A 597 -6.31 -10.08 57.42
C ALA A 597 -7.61 -9.93 56.61
N GLY A 598 -7.99 -10.95 55.85
CA GLY A 598 -9.19 -10.90 55.02
C GLY A 598 -9.31 -12.08 54.04
N LYS A 599 -10.48 -12.27 53.45
CA LYS A 599 -10.75 -13.32 52.47
C LYS A 599 -10.54 -12.87 51.01
N GLY A 600 -10.06 -11.63 50.80
CA GLY A 600 -9.99 -11.02 49.46
C GLY A 600 -8.93 -11.62 48.52
N GLY A 601 -7.92 -12.33 49.08
CA GLY A 601 -6.78 -12.82 48.31
C GLY A 601 -5.96 -11.65 47.75
N LEU A 602 -5.31 -11.84 46.62
CA LEU A 602 -4.52 -10.83 45.93
C LEU A 602 -5.43 -9.93 45.10
N ILE A 603 -5.47 -8.64 45.44
CA ILE A 603 -6.21 -7.58 44.76
C ILE A 603 -5.20 -6.74 43.99
N ASP A 604 -5.34 -6.72 42.68
CA ASP A 604 -4.56 -5.89 41.79
C ASP A 604 -5.37 -4.61 41.48
N ILE A 605 -4.88 -3.47 41.95
CA ILE A 605 -5.58 -2.19 41.80
C ILE A 605 -5.69 -1.78 40.36
N GLU A 606 -4.67 -2.00 39.54
CA GLU A 606 -4.68 -1.68 38.10
C GLU A 606 -5.75 -2.47 37.37
N ARG A 607 -5.92 -3.74 37.69
CA ARG A 607 -6.97 -4.58 37.12
C ARG A 607 -8.36 -4.10 37.52
N GLU A 608 -8.59 -3.83 38.80
CA GLU A 608 -9.89 -3.36 39.31
C GLU A 608 -10.24 -1.98 38.75
N ALA A 609 -9.22 -1.11 38.53
CA ALA A 609 -9.35 0.18 37.87
C ALA A 609 -9.44 0.11 36.32
N LYS A 610 -9.38 -1.10 35.73
CA LYS A 610 -9.33 -1.33 34.29
C LYS A 610 -8.13 -0.69 33.58
N LEU A 611 -7.04 -0.51 34.29
CA LEU A 611 -5.75 -0.06 33.79
C LEU A 611 -4.79 -1.23 33.52
N GLY A 612 -5.09 -2.43 34.01
CA GLY A 612 -4.30 -3.65 33.75
C GLY A 612 -4.66 -4.33 32.43
N GLY A 613 -3.68 -4.56 31.56
CA GLY A 613 -3.82 -5.32 30.33
C GLY A 613 -3.94 -6.84 30.57
N LYS A 614 -4.16 -7.59 29.50
CA LYS A 614 -4.35 -9.06 29.57
C LYS A 614 -3.10 -9.79 30.03
N THR A 615 -1.92 -9.34 29.59
CA THR A 615 -0.64 -9.95 29.96
C THR A 615 -0.27 -9.68 31.40
N HIS A 616 -0.51 -8.45 31.88
CA HIS A 616 -0.36 -8.09 33.30
C HIS A 616 -1.30 -8.92 34.19
N THR A 617 -2.60 -9.03 33.82
CA THR A 617 -3.55 -9.86 34.57
C THR A 617 -3.11 -11.34 34.63
N LYS A 618 -2.53 -11.89 33.58
CA LYS A 618 -1.93 -13.23 33.58
C LYS A 618 -0.77 -13.33 34.55
N GLY A 619 0.10 -12.31 34.66
CA GLY A 619 1.19 -12.24 35.60
C GLY A 619 0.65 -12.37 37.05
N ILE A 620 -0.35 -11.57 37.40
CA ILE A 620 -1.00 -11.64 38.72
C ILE A 620 -1.56 -13.03 39.04
N MET A 621 -2.17 -13.72 38.07
CA MET A 621 -2.66 -15.07 38.28
C MET A 621 -1.51 -16.07 38.53
N ILE A 622 -0.37 -15.89 37.88
CA ILE A 622 0.85 -16.68 38.12
C ILE A 622 1.36 -16.46 39.54
N LEU A 623 1.39 -15.22 40.03
CA LEU A 623 1.77 -14.92 41.41
C LEU A 623 0.90 -15.64 42.45
N LYS A 624 -0.44 -15.67 42.19
CA LYS A 624 -1.35 -16.44 43.07
C LYS A 624 -0.99 -17.93 43.04
N GLY A 625 -0.63 -18.48 41.86
CA GLY A 625 -0.19 -19.87 41.73
C GLY A 625 1.09 -20.13 42.57
N PHE A 626 2.10 -19.25 42.47
CA PHE A 626 3.34 -19.37 43.22
C PHE A 626 3.11 -19.32 44.73
N LEU A 627 2.34 -18.32 45.21
CA LEU A 627 2.02 -18.20 46.62
C LEU A 627 1.25 -19.40 47.14
N GLY A 628 0.31 -19.90 46.37
CA GLY A 628 -0.49 -21.09 46.67
C GLY A 628 0.36 -22.36 46.77
N GLU A 629 1.25 -22.57 45.84
CA GLU A 629 2.15 -23.73 45.82
C GLU A 629 3.17 -23.68 46.97
N ARG A 630 3.70 -22.51 47.24
CA ARG A 630 4.77 -22.36 48.21
C ARG A 630 4.27 -22.32 49.64
N PHE A 631 3.11 -21.66 49.91
CA PHE A 631 2.67 -21.34 51.26
C PHE A 631 1.28 -21.84 51.64
N ALA A 632 0.50 -22.48 50.72
CA ALA A 632 -0.87 -22.91 50.98
C ALA A 632 -1.11 -24.41 50.87
N GLN A 633 -0.08 -25.22 51.10
CA GLN A 633 -0.21 -26.68 51.02
C GLN A 633 -1.00 -27.30 52.16
N GLU A 634 -0.88 -26.75 53.35
CA GLU A 634 -1.54 -27.26 54.57
C GLU A 634 -2.78 -26.44 54.96
N ARG A 635 -2.76 -25.15 54.62
CA ARG A 635 -3.81 -24.20 55.04
C ARG A 635 -4.10 -23.22 53.89
N PRO A 636 -5.37 -22.80 53.69
CA PRO A 636 -5.70 -21.81 52.70
C PRO A 636 -5.09 -20.45 53.02
N LEU A 637 -4.71 -19.69 51.98
CA LEU A 637 -4.25 -18.29 52.12
C LEU A 637 -5.41 -17.43 52.66
N SER A 638 -5.30 -16.97 53.90
CA SER A 638 -6.33 -16.20 54.57
C SER A 638 -5.99 -14.72 54.71
N PHE A 639 -5.32 -14.14 53.71
CA PHE A 639 -4.96 -12.74 53.69
C PHE A 639 -5.56 -12.00 52.49
N ALA A 640 -5.68 -10.71 52.59
CA ALA A 640 -5.90 -9.80 51.48
C ALA A 640 -4.64 -8.96 51.31
N ALA A 641 -4.15 -8.92 50.07
CA ALA A 641 -3.05 -8.05 49.68
C ALA A 641 -3.49 -7.19 48.49
N SER A 642 -3.27 -5.88 48.60
CA SER A 642 -3.44 -4.95 47.51
C SER A 642 -2.09 -4.58 46.91
N LEU A 643 -2.01 -4.67 45.57
CA LEU A 643 -0.85 -4.22 44.77
C LEU A 643 -1.22 -2.97 44.02
N ALA A 644 -0.30 -2.01 43.98
CA ALA A 644 -0.46 -0.77 43.24
C ALA A 644 0.85 -0.34 42.56
N PHE A 645 0.75 0.11 41.33
CA PHE A 645 1.77 0.93 40.67
C PHE A 645 1.47 2.39 40.99
N GLU A 646 2.11 2.92 41.98
CA GLU A 646 1.80 4.26 42.42
C GLU A 646 2.08 5.30 41.33
N GLN A 647 1.18 6.28 41.22
CA GLN A 647 1.24 7.34 40.24
C GLN A 647 1.32 6.85 38.77
N SER A 648 0.76 5.67 38.46
CA SER A 648 0.56 5.20 37.14
C SER A 648 -0.91 5.36 36.76
N TYR A 649 -1.20 6.19 35.72
CA TYR A 649 -2.56 6.53 35.30
C TYR A 649 -2.82 6.11 33.84
N SER A 650 -1.87 5.46 33.25
CA SER A 650 -1.98 4.85 31.90
C SER A 650 -2.11 3.33 31.98
N MET A 651 -2.58 2.72 30.92
CA MET A 651 -2.66 1.27 30.84
C MET A 651 -1.27 0.64 31.01
N ILE A 652 -1.20 -0.35 31.91
CA ILE A 652 -0.02 -1.20 32.13
C ILE A 652 -0.31 -2.54 31.48
N ASP A 653 0.54 -2.96 30.54
CA ASP A 653 0.49 -4.31 29.97
C ASP A 653 1.89 -4.92 29.95
N GLY A 654 1.95 -6.25 30.04
CA GLY A 654 3.18 -7.00 30.21
C GLY A 654 3.29 -7.64 31.60
N ASP A 655 4.00 -8.76 31.66
CA ASP A 655 4.25 -9.53 32.89
C ASP A 655 5.64 -9.25 33.48
N SER A 656 6.40 -8.32 32.91
CA SER A 656 7.79 -8.05 33.25
C SER A 656 8.00 -7.42 34.64
N ALA A 657 6.92 -7.03 35.33
CA ALA A 657 6.93 -6.55 36.70
C ALA A 657 6.52 -7.61 37.74
N SER A 658 6.13 -8.81 37.31
CA SER A 658 5.57 -9.82 38.22
C SER A 658 6.58 -10.26 39.31
N SER A 659 7.87 -10.33 39.02
CA SER A 659 8.86 -10.56 40.06
C SER A 659 8.91 -9.41 41.08
N THR A 660 8.83 -8.16 40.62
CA THR A 660 8.82 -6.96 41.47
C THR A 660 7.61 -6.95 42.41
N GLU A 661 6.42 -7.23 41.87
CA GLU A 661 5.17 -7.36 42.61
C GLU A 661 5.26 -8.45 43.68
N LEU A 662 5.86 -9.60 43.34
CA LEU A 662 6.07 -10.70 44.27
C LEU A 662 7.00 -10.32 45.38
N TYR A 663 8.11 -9.62 45.12
CA TYR A 663 9.02 -9.13 46.16
C TYR A 663 8.32 -8.14 47.11
N ALA A 664 7.48 -7.26 46.58
CA ALA A 664 6.70 -6.33 47.39
C ALA A 664 5.76 -7.11 48.36
N ILE A 665 5.06 -8.15 47.85
CA ILE A 665 4.18 -9.00 48.67
C ILE A 665 4.99 -9.75 49.73
N LEU A 666 6.09 -10.40 49.38
CA LEU A 666 6.93 -11.17 50.29
C LEU A 666 7.52 -10.27 51.40
N SER A 667 7.99 -9.08 51.04
CA SER A 667 8.48 -8.07 51.97
C SER A 667 7.39 -7.62 52.94
N ALA A 668 6.19 -7.31 52.42
CA ALA A 668 5.06 -6.90 53.27
C ALA A 668 4.58 -8.02 54.23
N LEU A 669 4.60 -9.28 53.77
CA LEU A 669 4.27 -10.42 54.60
C LEU A 669 5.32 -10.71 55.68
N ALA A 670 6.61 -10.65 55.30
CA ALA A 670 7.72 -10.92 56.21
C ALA A 670 8.03 -9.76 57.17
N ASP A 671 7.44 -8.59 56.90
CA ASP A 671 7.77 -7.31 57.58
C ASP A 671 9.29 -7.02 57.51
N LEU A 672 9.88 -7.23 56.33
CA LEU A 672 11.28 -7.01 56.03
C LEU A 672 11.45 -5.86 55.02
N PRO A 673 12.23 -4.84 55.37
CA PRO A 673 12.45 -3.74 54.43
C PRO A 673 13.29 -4.16 53.22
N ILE A 674 12.98 -3.57 52.08
CA ILE A 674 13.70 -3.71 50.83
C ILE A 674 14.57 -2.48 50.61
N ARG A 675 15.80 -2.65 50.15
CA ARG A 675 16.72 -1.59 49.77
C ARG A 675 16.18 -0.84 48.55
N GLN A 676 15.90 0.45 48.74
CA GLN A 676 15.32 1.31 47.70
C GLN A 676 16.35 1.79 46.65
N GLY A 677 17.65 1.61 46.89
CA GLY A 677 18.71 1.79 45.93
C GLY A 677 18.69 0.74 44.80
N LEU A 678 17.90 -0.33 44.97
CA LEU A 678 17.79 -1.41 43.99
C LEU A 678 16.45 -1.33 43.22
N ALA A 679 16.50 -1.50 41.94
CA ALA A 679 15.31 -1.67 41.09
C ALA A 679 15.25 -3.09 40.54
N VAL A 680 14.07 -3.52 40.16
CA VAL A 680 13.84 -4.90 39.74
C VAL A 680 13.06 -4.93 38.40
N THR A 681 13.42 -5.83 37.52
CA THR A 681 12.61 -6.23 36.39
C THR A 681 12.75 -7.73 36.13
N GLY A 682 11.67 -8.38 35.81
CA GLY A 682 11.64 -9.81 35.52
C GLY A 682 10.22 -10.34 35.52
N SER A 683 9.90 -11.26 34.61
CA SER A 683 8.71 -12.10 34.68
C SER A 683 9.02 -13.31 35.60
N VAL A 684 8.03 -13.84 36.26
CA VAL A 684 8.18 -15.01 37.12
C VAL A 684 7.19 -16.10 36.74
N ASN A 685 7.62 -17.37 36.79
CA ASN A 685 6.73 -18.50 36.61
C ASN A 685 6.19 -19.02 37.98
N GLN A 686 5.23 -19.96 37.92
CA GLN A 686 4.61 -20.53 39.15
C GLN A 686 5.60 -21.26 40.06
N LYS A 687 6.80 -21.62 39.54
CA LYS A 687 7.87 -22.31 40.31
C LYS A 687 8.91 -21.36 40.93
N GLY A 688 8.80 -20.05 40.69
CA GLY A 688 9.74 -19.06 41.18
C GLY A 688 10.96 -18.80 40.29
N HIS A 689 10.99 -19.35 39.05
CA HIS A 689 12.06 -19.00 38.12
C HIS A 689 11.79 -17.65 37.47
N VAL A 690 12.79 -16.82 37.40
CA VAL A 690 12.74 -15.50 36.77
C VAL A 690 13.00 -15.65 35.28
N GLN A 691 12.06 -15.14 34.47
CA GLN A 691 12.05 -15.30 33.02
C GLN A 691 12.50 -14.00 32.34
N PRO A 692 13.09 -14.10 31.11
CA PRO A 692 13.58 -12.94 30.36
C PRO A 692 12.45 -11.99 29.96
N ILE A 693 12.83 -10.73 29.79
CA ILE A 693 11.90 -9.61 29.46
C ILE A 693 12.46 -8.76 28.32
N GLY A 694 11.60 -7.99 27.67
CA GLY A 694 12.00 -7.03 26.65
C GLY A 694 12.46 -5.70 27.23
N GLY A 695 13.35 -5.02 26.49
CA GLY A 695 13.80 -3.66 26.81
C GLY A 695 14.66 -3.58 28.08
N VAL A 696 15.47 -4.60 28.35
CA VAL A 696 16.33 -4.67 29.55
C VAL A 696 17.32 -3.50 29.61
N ASN A 697 17.92 -3.12 28.46
CA ASN A 697 18.87 -2.01 28.36
C ASN A 697 18.21 -0.68 28.77
N GLN A 698 17.11 -0.34 28.16
CA GLN A 698 16.35 0.88 28.46
C GLN A 698 15.92 0.94 29.93
N LYS A 699 15.54 -0.20 30.53
CA LYS A 699 15.13 -0.29 31.92
C LYS A 699 16.30 0.02 32.88
N ILE A 700 17.47 -0.58 32.61
CA ILE A 700 18.68 -0.34 33.40
C ILE A 700 19.12 1.12 33.28
N GLU A 701 19.26 1.61 32.06
CA GLU A 701 19.70 2.98 31.78
C GLU A 701 18.73 4.03 32.33
N GLY A 702 17.42 3.77 32.28
CA GLY A 702 16.41 4.66 32.83
C GLY A 702 16.54 4.81 34.32
N PHE A 703 16.75 3.71 35.06
CA PHE A 703 16.99 3.77 36.50
C PHE A 703 18.34 4.42 36.86
N TYR A 704 19.40 4.06 36.14
CA TYR A 704 20.72 4.69 36.28
C TYR A 704 20.65 6.21 36.12
N ARG A 705 19.98 6.71 35.06
CA ARG A 705 19.83 8.15 34.80
C ARG A 705 19.09 8.86 35.93
N VAL A 706 18.13 8.20 36.59
CA VAL A 706 17.43 8.73 37.77
C VAL A 706 18.37 8.74 38.99
N CYS A 707 19.11 7.66 39.26
CA CYS A 707 20.11 7.59 40.34
C CYS A 707 21.20 8.65 40.13
N LYS A 708 21.74 8.79 38.94
CA LYS A 708 22.74 9.82 38.59
C LYS A 708 22.23 11.23 38.88
N ALA A 709 20.97 11.52 38.51
CA ALA A 709 20.35 12.83 38.73
C ALA A 709 20.06 13.14 40.19
N LYS A 710 19.83 12.14 41.05
CA LYS A 710 19.65 12.26 42.51
C LYS A 710 20.96 12.19 43.30
N GLY A 711 22.02 11.64 42.71
CA GLY A 711 23.32 11.37 43.28
C GLY A 711 23.60 9.88 43.42
N LEU A 712 24.70 9.42 42.81
CA LEU A 712 25.14 8.02 42.94
C LEU A 712 25.74 7.81 44.34
N THR A 713 25.33 6.72 45.02
CA THR A 713 25.76 6.37 46.37
C THR A 713 26.74 5.19 46.38
N GLY A 714 26.89 4.47 45.26
CA GLY A 714 27.67 3.25 45.17
C GLY A 714 26.96 1.98 45.64
N ASP A 715 25.68 2.09 46.05
CA ASP A 715 24.85 0.93 46.51
C ASP A 715 23.66 0.70 45.54
N GLN A 716 23.59 1.50 44.50
CA GLN A 716 22.45 1.48 43.59
C GLN A 716 22.68 0.46 42.48
N GLY A 717 21.59 -0.17 42.03
CA GLY A 717 21.69 -1.19 40.97
C GLY A 717 20.34 -1.72 40.49
N VAL A 718 20.43 -2.65 39.54
CA VAL A 718 19.23 -3.30 38.98
C VAL A 718 19.39 -4.82 39.04
N LEU A 719 18.31 -5.48 39.45
CA LEU A 719 18.14 -6.93 39.33
C LEU A 719 17.47 -7.24 38.02
N ILE A 720 18.10 -8.10 37.23
CA ILE A 720 17.61 -8.52 35.88
C ILE A 720 17.52 -10.03 35.80
N PRO A 721 16.70 -10.59 34.90
CA PRO A 721 16.73 -12.04 34.63
C PRO A 721 18.10 -12.48 34.12
N ALA A 722 18.66 -13.57 34.63
CA ALA A 722 19.95 -14.13 34.17
C ALA A 722 19.96 -14.46 32.67
N ALA A 723 18.81 -14.83 32.13
CA ALA A 723 18.65 -15.10 30.71
C ALA A 723 18.74 -13.85 29.80
N ASN A 724 18.67 -12.61 30.37
CA ASN A 724 18.85 -11.39 29.62
C ASN A 724 20.31 -10.90 29.53
N VAL A 725 21.27 -11.62 30.05
CA VAL A 725 22.69 -11.19 30.04
C VAL A 725 23.22 -11.04 28.60
N GLU A 726 22.84 -11.94 27.69
CA GLU A 726 23.23 -11.85 26.28
C GLU A 726 22.56 -10.71 25.53
N ASN A 727 21.48 -10.11 26.10
CA ASN A 727 20.76 -8.98 25.52
C ASN A 727 21.34 -7.62 25.94
N LEU A 728 22.36 -7.57 26.78
CA LEU A 728 22.88 -6.32 27.31
C LEU A 728 23.76 -5.60 26.29
N MET A 729 23.37 -4.38 25.96
CA MET A 729 24.13 -3.41 25.18
C MET A 729 24.01 -2.05 25.85
N LEU A 730 24.47 -1.94 27.10
CA LEU A 730 24.32 -0.74 27.90
C LEU A 730 25.16 0.41 27.35
N CYS A 731 24.68 1.65 27.52
CA CYS A 731 25.45 2.83 27.15
C CYS A 731 26.75 2.95 27.95
N GLU A 732 27.76 3.60 27.37
CA GLU A 732 29.10 3.69 27.95
C GLU A 732 29.09 4.27 29.35
N GLU A 733 28.21 5.24 29.63
CA GLU A 733 28.11 5.84 30.99
C GLU A 733 27.71 4.82 32.05
N VAL A 734 26.83 3.86 31.74
CA VAL A 734 26.45 2.80 32.72
C VAL A 734 27.59 1.82 32.87
N VAL A 735 28.27 1.44 31.80
CA VAL A 735 29.42 0.54 31.84
C VAL A 735 30.54 1.11 32.71
N GLU A 736 30.88 2.40 32.53
CA GLU A 736 31.88 3.11 33.32
C GLU A 736 31.47 3.21 34.81
N ALA A 737 30.19 3.46 35.10
CA ALA A 737 29.65 3.51 36.45
C ALA A 737 29.75 2.15 37.15
N VAL A 738 29.54 1.04 36.43
CA VAL A 738 29.71 -0.31 36.99
C VAL A 738 31.23 -0.62 37.17
N GLU A 739 32.09 -0.28 36.23
CA GLU A 739 33.53 -0.46 36.33
C GLU A 739 34.10 0.27 37.54
N THR A 740 33.61 1.47 37.83
CA THR A 740 34.03 2.28 38.98
C THR A 740 33.30 1.93 40.30
N GLY A 741 32.41 0.94 40.28
CA GLY A 741 31.65 0.50 41.49
C GLY A 741 30.62 1.52 41.95
N GLN A 742 30.13 2.40 41.09
CA GLN A 742 29.12 3.41 41.40
C GLN A 742 27.70 2.93 41.11
N PHE A 743 27.54 1.88 40.34
CA PHE A 743 26.26 1.27 39.96
C PHE A 743 26.48 -0.24 39.76
N HIS A 744 25.43 -1.05 39.95
CA HIS A 744 25.52 -2.49 39.93
C HIS A 744 24.44 -3.16 39.06
N VAL A 745 24.75 -4.27 38.42
CA VAL A 745 23.80 -5.10 37.67
C VAL A 745 23.87 -6.54 38.17
N TYR A 746 22.75 -7.04 38.69
CA TYR A 746 22.67 -8.37 39.31
C TYR A 746 21.82 -9.31 38.44
N PRO A 747 22.36 -10.41 37.90
CA PRO A 747 21.59 -11.43 37.22
C PRO A 747 20.97 -12.37 38.25
N ILE A 748 19.65 -12.52 38.23
CA ILE A 748 18.90 -13.43 39.12
C ILE A 748 18.17 -14.51 38.27
N ALA A 749 18.21 -15.74 38.73
CA ALA A 749 17.54 -16.88 38.12
C ALA A 749 16.25 -17.25 38.88
N THR A 750 16.19 -17.00 40.21
CA THR A 750 15.06 -17.38 41.05
C THR A 750 14.61 -16.22 41.95
N ILE A 751 13.41 -16.35 42.47
CA ILE A 751 12.84 -15.40 43.42
C ILE A 751 13.63 -15.38 44.72
N GLU A 752 14.13 -16.51 45.19
CA GLU A 752 14.98 -16.67 46.35
C GLU A 752 16.22 -15.77 46.26
N GLU A 753 16.96 -15.86 45.16
CA GLU A 753 18.15 -15.03 44.90
C GLU A 753 17.84 -13.53 44.95
N GLY A 754 16.71 -13.11 44.40
CA GLY A 754 16.34 -11.70 44.35
C GLY A 754 15.92 -11.18 45.72
N ILE A 755 15.10 -11.92 46.47
CA ILE A 755 14.65 -11.44 47.80
C ILE A 755 15.79 -11.38 48.80
N GLU A 756 16.74 -12.30 48.75
CA GLU A 756 17.96 -12.26 49.58
C GLU A 756 18.77 -10.99 49.29
N LEU A 757 18.94 -10.64 48.00
CA LEU A 757 19.69 -9.45 47.63
C LEU A 757 18.98 -8.16 48.09
N LEU A 758 17.65 -8.13 47.92
CA LEU A 758 16.81 -6.97 48.25
C LEU A 758 16.71 -6.70 49.77
N THR A 759 16.61 -7.75 50.58
CA THR A 759 16.41 -7.64 52.05
C THR A 759 17.68 -7.85 52.87
N GLY A 760 18.70 -8.49 52.27
CA GLY A 760 19.88 -8.92 52.99
C GLY A 760 19.67 -10.13 53.93
N VAL A 761 18.47 -10.75 53.87
CA VAL A 761 18.07 -11.91 54.68
C VAL A 761 17.91 -13.11 53.78
N SER A 762 18.36 -14.29 54.22
CA SER A 762 18.20 -15.55 53.46
C SER A 762 16.74 -15.84 53.13
N ALA A 763 16.45 -16.29 51.94
CA ALA A 763 15.09 -16.68 51.52
C ALA A 763 14.56 -17.85 52.37
N GLY A 764 15.41 -18.80 52.68
CA GLY A 764 15.10 -20.03 53.41
C GLY A 764 14.81 -21.21 52.49
N GLU A 765 15.35 -22.36 52.82
CA GLU A 765 15.02 -23.63 52.21
C GLU A 765 14.19 -24.48 53.21
N ARG A 766 13.28 -25.29 52.65
CA ARG A 766 12.54 -26.22 53.50
C ARG A 766 13.48 -27.29 54.07
N ASP A 767 13.35 -27.57 55.36
CA ASP A 767 14.00 -28.69 55.99
C ASP A 767 13.36 -30.05 55.64
N ASP A 768 13.86 -31.14 56.19
CA ASP A 768 13.34 -32.48 55.95
C ASP A 768 11.90 -32.69 56.48
N GLU A 769 11.42 -31.82 57.37
CA GLU A 769 10.06 -31.82 57.90
C GLU A 769 9.12 -30.91 57.07
N GLY A 770 9.67 -30.23 56.03
CA GLY A 770 8.90 -29.34 55.16
C GLY A 770 8.72 -27.90 55.67
N SER A 771 9.38 -27.53 56.79
CA SER A 771 9.29 -26.24 57.40
C SER A 771 10.41 -25.31 56.97
N TYR A 772 10.15 -23.99 56.99
CA TYR A 772 11.20 -22.95 56.76
C TYR A 772 11.76 -22.47 58.09
N PRO A 773 13.09 -22.21 58.21
CA PRO A 773 13.69 -21.59 59.37
C PRO A 773 13.05 -20.22 59.70
N GLU A 774 12.74 -19.96 60.93
CA GLU A 774 12.00 -18.76 61.37
C GLU A 774 12.70 -17.43 61.08
N ASP A 775 14.03 -17.41 61.03
CA ASP A 775 14.86 -16.25 60.76
C ASP A 775 15.00 -15.91 59.27
N THR A 776 14.41 -16.72 58.40
CA THR A 776 14.43 -16.54 56.93
C THR A 776 13.20 -15.79 56.44
N VAL A 777 13.27 -15.24 55.21
CA VAL A 777 12.14 -14.52 54.59
C VAL A 777 10.90 -15.41 54.50
N PHE A 778 11.02 -16.63 54.02
CA PHE A 778 9.90 -17.56 53.85
C PHE A 778 9.38 -18.06 55.21
N GLY A 779 10.26 -18.25 56.19
CA GLY A 779 9.87 -18.59 57.57
C GLY A 779 8.99 -17.49 58.17
N ARG A 780 9.39 -16.22 58.04
CA ARG A 780 8.58 -15.09 58.50
C ARG A 780 7.26 -14.94 57.73
N VAL A 781 7.25 -15.20 56.44
CA VAL A 781 6.01 -15.23 55.62
C VAL A 781 5.06 -16.29 56.18
N VAL A 782 5.52 -17.51 56.43
CA VAL A 782 4.70 -18.60 57.01
C VAL A 782 4.14 -18.21 58.35
N SER A 783 5.00 -17.75 59.27
CA SER A 783 4.59 -17.30 60.63
C SER A 783 3.52 -16.20 60.54
N ARG A 784 3.69 -15.24 59.63
CA ARG A 784 2.69 -14.17 59.42
C ARG A 784 1.36 -14.67 58.90
N LEU A 785 1.39 -15.58 57.93
CA LEU A 785 0.18 -16.22 57.35
C LEU A 785 -0.56 -17.02 58.41
N GLU A 786 0.14 -17.69 59.34
CA GLU A 786 -0.46 -18.39 60.49
C GLU A 786 -1.15 -17.43 61.42
N GLN A 787 -0.48 -16.33 61.85
CA GLN A 787 -1.08 -15.31 62.67
C GLN A 787 -2.36 -14.73 62.05
N ILE A 788 -2.33 -14.41 60.77
CA ILE A 788 -3.49 -13.92 60.01
C ILE A 788 -4.62 -14.95 60.03
N HIS A 789 -4.29 -16.22 59.79
CA HIS A 789 -5.27 -17.29 59.85
C HIS A 789 -5.95 -17.45 61.20
N GLU A 790 -5.17 -17.40 62.28
CA GLU A 790 -5.71 -17.47 63.65
C GLU A 790 -6.62 -16.27 63.98
N THR A 791 -6.21 -15.06 63.55
CA THR A 791 -7.03 -13.87 63.71
C THR A 791 -8.38 -13.98 62.99
N MET A 792 -8.38 -14.46 61.74
CA MET A 792 -9.60 -14.68 60.96
C MET A 792 -10.51 -15.74 61.57
N LYS A 793 -9.92 -16.80 62.14
CA LYS A 793 -10.66 -17.87 62.80
C LYS A 793 -11.31 -17.42 64.11
N ALA A 794 -10.61 -16.55 64.87
CA ALA A 794 -11.13 -15.92 66.10
C ALA A 794 -12.29 -14.97 65.77
N SER A 795 -12.15 -14.11 64.73
CA SER A 795 -13.23 -13.22 64.29
C SER A 795 -14.46 -13.97 63.84
N ALA A 796 -14.29 -15.04 63.01
CA ALA A 796 -15.43 -15.88 62.58
C ALA A 796 -16.17 -16.58 63.70
N LYS A 797 -15.49 -16.96 64.84
CA LYS A 797 -16.15 -17.51 66.03
C LYS A 797 -16.98 -16.46 66.76
N ASN A 798 -16.47 -15.23 66.86
CA ASN A 798 -17.19 -14.12 67.51
C ASN A 798 -18.43 -13.73 66.67
N ASP A 799 -18.35 -13.69 65.35
CA ASP A 799 -19.49 -13.41 64.47
C ASP A 799 -20.58 -14.52 64.62
N ASP A 800 -20.17 -15.79 64.74
CA ASP A 800 -21.12 -16.93 64.98
C ASP A 800 -21.76 -16.90 66.35
N GLU A 801 -21.03 -16.39 67.36
CA GLU A 801 -21.58 -16.22 68.75
C GLU A 801 -22.54 -15.04 68.82
N ASP A 802 -22.21 -13.91 68.17
CA ASP A 802 -23.12 -12.77 68.09
C ASP A 802 -24.36 -13.05 67.23
N ALA A 803 -24.20 -13.75 66.08
CA ALA A 803 -25.36 -14.23 65.28
C ALA A 803 -26.25 -15.25 66.04
N LYS A 804 -25.72 -16.02 67.00
CA LYS A 804 -26.49 -16.89 67.91
C LYS A 804 -27.17 -16.10 69.00
N LYS A 805 -26.59 -15.05 69.51
CA LYS A 805 -27.20 -14.14 70.51
C LYS A 805 -28.36 -13.35 69.88
N ASP A 806 -28.22 -12.82 68.68
CA ASP A 806 -29.30 -12.16 67.92
C ASP A 806 -30.47 -13.08 67.58
N LYS A 807 -30.20 -14.38 67.30
CA LYS A 807 -31.26 -15.37 67.11
C LYS A 807 -31.96 -15.80 68.38
N THR A 808 -31.27 -15.75 69.52
CA THR A 808 -31.89 -16.00 70.89
C THR A 808 -32.72 -14.82 71.32
N GLU A 809 -32.27 -13.58 71.10
CA GLU A 809 -33.05 -12.38 71.45
C GLU A 809 -34.28 -12.20 70.50
N ASN A 810 -34.21 -12.57 69.26
CA ASN A 810 -35.37 -12.54 68.33
C ASN A 810 -36.41 -13.66 68.64
N ASN A 811 -36.01 -14.85 69.13
CA ASN A 811 -36.93 -15.90 69.50
C ASN A 811 -37.64 -15.64 70.82
N GLU A 812 -37.13 -14.78 71.71
CA GLU A 812 -37.83 -14.37 72.97
C GLU A 812 -38.86 -13.25 72.71
N ASN A 813 -38.79 -12.55 71.54
CA ASN A 813 -39.74 -11.48 71.23
C ASN A 813 -40.89 -11.92 70.27
N GLU A 814 -40.86 -13.10 69.67
CA GLU A 814 -41.98 -13.62 68.87
C GLU A 814 -43.06 -14.39 69.63
N GLY A 815 -43.01 -14.37 70.99
CA GLY A 815 -43.95 -15.06 71.92
C GLY A 815 -45.16 -14.26 72.38
N LYS A 816 -45.47 -13.08 71.86
CA LYS A 816 -46.66 -12.27 72.19
C LYS A 816 -47.08 -11.43 71.04
N ASP A 817 -48.05 -11.88 70.32
CA ASP A 817 -49.24 -11.19 69.78
C ASP A 817 -49.82 -11.91 68.56
N THR A 818 -50.89 -12.67 68.75
CA THR A 818 -52.02 -12.81 67.85
C THR A 818 -53.07 -11.81 68.26
N PRO A 819 -53.79 -11.09 67.39
CA PRO A 819 -55.04 -11.58 66.86
C PRO A 819 -55.39 -11.15 65.40
N GLU A 820 -56.18 -12.04 64.78
CA GLU A 820 -57.39 -11.84 63.99
C GLU A 820 -57.42 -10.90 62.76
N ASP A 821 -57.75 -11.60 61.67
CA ASP A 821 -58.74 -11.28 60.61
C ASP A 821 -58.79 -9.86 59.99
N ASP A 822 -58.53 -9.76 58.70
CA ASP A 822 -59.60 -9.48 57.72
C ASP A 822 -58.98 -9.37 56.30
N ASP A 823 -59.54 -10.21 55.46
CA ASP A 823 -59.55 -10.06 53.93
C ASP A 823 -60.71 -9.08 53.58
N PRO A 824 -60.85 -8.46 52.46
CA PRO A 824 -60.30 -8.78 51.13
C PRO A 824 -60.08 -7.57 50.17
N ASN A 825 -59.43 -7.89 49.09
CA ASN A 825 -59.80 -7.46 47.73
C ASN A 825 -59.40 -6.10 47.18
N LYS A 826 -58.73 -6.18 46.01
CA LYS A 826 -58.78 -5.31 44.82
C LYS A 826 -57.89 -4.06 44.76
N SER A 827 -56.94 -4.03 43.90
CA SER A 827 -57.00 -3.75 42.48
C SER A 827 -55.59 -3.73 41.87
#